data_7c99a92292bea7f384a1be34bce6207c
#
_entry.id   7c99a92292bea7f384a1be34bce6207c
#
_cell.length_a   1.000
_cell.length_b   1.000
_cell.length_c   1.000
_cell.angle_alpha   90.00
_cell.angle_beta   90.00
_cell.angle_gamma   90.00
#
_symmetry.space_group_name_H-M   'P 1'
#
loop_
_entity.id
_entity.type
_entity.pdbx_description
1 polymer ?
#
loop_
_entity_poly.entity_id
_entity_poly.type
_entity_poly.pdbx_seq_one_letter_code
_entity_poly.pdbx_strand_id
1 'polypeptide(L)'
;MKLSNSARKISLSISAAGIVIACLSFASCGGGGGSTGASGASAASSTPSTPDASGTSTPAFDLNGFTLCGKQGDTLDLKVKTHVAYGLRGDDRAGDRLVYLYAQTGKLLLQAEVFGNDPIPPKYKLGYCKVVTADNNDAVVFAAALGQIKAHLDGTVVLSMAQLQEQNDRIVQTTYTLADNKGNVDKAFAVLTAYEAKEKGAFFINAKTKAGFPNFNNADGFELDRAVLAIQQSIFDYAYTPAALATYKETLRGRKFNSSDWYPGAVKAPALSGTVYTAKINATMAVDLDLRTAFSQSFARRPTGYYLAAGDIATVTVPASMVGKGFVIRVGANVSDKYIKSTITRPFRISNKFPIVSATTEIANPNGGGIYIDVPYLADAGPNVPIKIQNAVPAPFFSSTALNNVTLQQWIDIQRKNPAPWADFESDKYMMTLPTRWIYAYADPVALMADWDKRMDAVSDLVGRPRVRNNQILYVAVDTSLSGDAFSIGYPTGNNSIAPASPTDGNAKNWYLTPGKDFWQTEFHELGHAQLFGSFPGSGEADVNLLSVAVSNKVYGVDFDIALGKSMSNLTWLGRDLAAVNWMVTPNFRAGKPMDISNTTKDETRYQQRGYAKYVEIAALFGWGKLEGFRAEENRVYRAKEDPKGKGLAGTDGLFLRMSIAAGGDLSPLIHFWGVQPVNASALSAAIAAANLKPSAAIYDRLKYYQTLIPMDNATFRTHAGKFLNKPVAQINGANKSADYGEGWYASWLELYGPTEGQGGQAALDAILTKYFPSGRP
;
A
#
# COMPACT_ATOMS: atom_id res chain seq x y z
N MET A 1 -49.91 0.36 35.06
CA MET A 1 -49.08 -0.85 34.92
C MET A 1 -47.66 -0.39 34.60
N LYS A 2 -46.76 -0.40 35.59
CA LYS A 2 -45.39 0.11 35.52
C LYS A 2 -44.52 -0.99 34.92
N LEU A 3 -43.72 -0.66 33.89
CA LEU A 3 -42.61 -1.49 33.42
C LEU A 3 -41.31 -0.75 33.72
N SER A 4 -40.47 -1.43 34.48
CA SER A 4 -39.20 -0.99 34.99
C SER A 4 -38.11 -1.09 33.95
N ASN A 5 -37.32 -0.02 33.76
CA ASN A 5 -36.05 0.01 33.04
C ASN A 5 -34.97 -0.71 33.85
N SER A 6 -34.42 -1.78 33.27
CA SER A 6 -33.17 -2.39 33.76
C SER A 6 -32.10 -2.24 32.69
N ALA A 7 -31.22 -1.27 32.86
CA ALA A 7 -30.02 -1.05 32.04
C ALA A 7 -28.94 -2.07 32.47
N ARG A 8 -28.67 -3.08 31.67
CA ARG A 8 -27.49 -3.93 31.81
C ARG A 8 -26.29 -3.26 31.13
N LYS A 9 -25.34 -2.83 31.92
CA LYS A 9 -23.99 -2.52 31.47
C LYS A 9 -23.28 -3.81 31.03
N ILE A 10 -23.01 -3.95 29.75
CA ILE A 10 -22.12 -5.00 29.22
C ILE A 10 -20.73 -4.41 29.18
N SER A 11 -19.88 -4.88 30.08
CA SER A 11 -18.45 -4.67 30.07
C SER A 11 -17.83 -5.64 29.05
N LEU A 12 -17.33 -5.11 27.92
CA LEU A 12 -16.56 -5.90 26.96
C LEU A 12 -15.11 -6.00 27.46
N SER A 13 -14.74 -7.15 27.99
CA SER A 13 -13.36 -7.56 28.13
C SER A 13 -12.91 -8.18 26.79
N ILE A 14 -12.06 -7.45 26.06
CA ILE A 14 -11.40 -7.97 24.86
C ILE A 14 -10.16 -8.74 25.32
N SER A 15 -10.26 -10.07 25.31
CA SER A 15 -9.10 -10.94 25.43
C SER A 15 -8.36 -10.93 24.09
N ALA A 16 -7.14 -10.39 24.11
CA ALA A 16 -6.22 -10.44 22.98
C ALA A 16 -5.74 -11.88 22.78
N ALA A 17 -6.35 -12.58 21.81
CA ALA A 17 -5.75 -13.79 21.25
C ALA A 17 -4.70 -13.37 20.25
N GLY A 18 -3.43 -13.72 20.53
CA GLY A 18 -2.29 -13.35 19.71
C GLY A 18 -2.37 -13.94 18.31
N ILE A 19 -2.44 -13.07 17.33
CA ILE A 19 -2.19 -13.40 15.93
C ILE A 19 -0.69 -13.14 15.70
N VAL A 20 0.06 -14.22 15.57
CA VAL A 20 1.45 -14.17 15.07
C VAL A 20 1.37 -13.81 13.59
N ILE A 21 1.57 -12.54 13.27
CA ILE A 21 1.80 -12.10 11.89
C ILE A 21 3.29 -12.28 11.63
N ALA A 22 3.63 -13.25 10.82
CA ALA A 22 4.96 -13.38 10.27
C ALA A 22 5.19 -12.20 9.31
N CYS A 23 5.95 -11.21 9.74
CA CYS A 23 6.46 -10.16 8.86
C CYS A 23 7.50 -10.77 7.92
N LEU A 24 7.09 -11.10 6.71
CA LEU A 24 7.99 -11.42 5.61
C LEU A 24 8.66 -10.14 5.14
N SER A 25 9.97 -10.17 5.10
CA SER A 25 10.83 -9.13 4.54
C SER A 25 10.44 -8.85 3.08
N PHE A 26 10.00 -7.63 2.82
CA PHE A 26 9.70 -7.16 1.47
C PHE A 26 10.99 -6.98 0.67
N ALA A 27 11.22 -7.90 -0.27
CA ALA A 27 12.11 -7.63 -1.40
C ALA A 27 11.29 -6.91 -2.46
N SER A 28 11.73 -5.72 -2.86
CA SER A 28 11.07 -4.83 -3.81
C SER A 28 10.87 -5.51 -5.16
N CYS A 29 9.62 -5.53 -5.67
CA CYS A 29 9.33 -5.76 -7.07
C CYS A 29 9.75 -4.56 -7.91
N GLY A 30 11.00 -4.56 -8.42
CA GLY A 30 11.48 -3.57 -9.38
C GLY A 30 11.41 -4.14 -10.79
N GLY A 31 10.46 -3.66 -11.60
CA GLY A 31 10.44 -3.87 -13.05
C GLY A 31 11.40 -2.90 -13.74
N GLY A 32 12.52 -3.40 -14.25
CA GLY A 32 13.49 -2.59 -14.99
C GLY A 32 13.14 -2.49 -16.47
N GLY A 33 12.96 -1.25 -16.95
CA GLY A 33 13.04 -0.90 -18.37
C GLY A 33 14.49 -0.56 -18.74
N GLY A 34 15.05 -1.29 -19.71
CA GLY A 34 16.43 -1.08 -20.15
C GLY A 34 16.62 0.13 -21.05
N SER A 35 17.78 0.76 -20.95
CA SER A 35 18.41 1.47 -22.05
C SER A 35 19.93 1.30 -21.99
N THR A 36 20.49 1.08 -23.15
CA THR A 36 21.86 0.77 -23.53
C THR A 36 22.87 1.87 -23.26
N GLY A 37 24.12 1.50 -22.96
CA GLY A 37 25.28 2.39 -23.06
C GLY A 37 26.56 1.76 -22.51
N ALA A 38 27.51 1.57 -23.37
CA ALA A 38 28.68 0.71 -23.32
C ALA A 38 29.92 1.25 -22.59
N SER A 39 30.85 0.31 -22.41
CA SER A 39 32.33 0.42 -22.19
C SER A 39 32.78 0.73 -20.76
N GLY A 40 33.59 -0.07 -20.10
CA GLY A 40 34.79 -0.76 -20.45
C GLY A 40 35.79 -0.61 -19.32
N ALA A 41 36.49 -1.67 -19.04
CA ALA A 41 37.81 -1.78 -18.45
C ALA A 41 37.98 -2.27 -17.00
N SER A 42 38.57 -3.45 -16.98
CA SER A 42 39.74 -3.91 -16.20
C SER A 42 39.60 -4.20 -14.71
N ALA A 43 39.85 -5.47 -14.47
CA ALA A 43 40.12 -6.11 -13.20
C ALA A 43 41.50 -5.78 -12.66
N ALA A 44 41.59 -5.56 -11.36
CA ALA A 44 42.79 -5.78 -10.60
C ALA A 44 42.43 -6.41 -9.25
N SER A 45 42.98 -7.57 -9.00
CA SER A 45 42.91 -8.32 -7.75
C SER A 45 43.74 -7.62 -6.70
N SER A 46 43.24 -7.45 -5.46
CA SER A 46 44.05 -7.26 -4.28
C SER A 46 43.35 -7.85 -3.05
N THR A 47 44.15 -8.63 -2.36
CA THR A 47 43.89 -9.30 -1.08
C THR A 47 43.42 -8.36 0.01
N PRO A 48 42.61 -8.84 0.98
CA PRO A 48 42.08 -7.99 2.04
C PRO A 48 43.12 -7.75 3.11
N SER A 49 43.49 -6.48 3.30
CA SER A 49 44.14 -6.00 4.53
C SER A 49 43.05 -5.58 5.53
N THR A 50 43.21 -6.01 6.75
CA THR A 50 42.44 -5.61 7.92
C THR A 50 42.36 -4.10 8.05
N PRO A 51 41.19 -3.49 8.26
CA PRO A 51 41.12 -2.08 8.60
C PRO A 51 41.26 -1.91 10.11
N ASP A 52 42.16 -1.01 10.45
CA ASP A 52 42.28 -0.41 11.79
C ASP A 52 40.97 0.27 12.19
N ALA A 53 40.58 0.05 13.42
CA ALA A 53 39.47 0.71 14.05
C ALA A 53 39.77 2.19 14.33
N SER A 54 39.34 3.08 13.45
CA SER A 54 39.06 4.47 13.80
C SER A 54 37.57 4.71 13.63
N GLY A 55 36.82 4.41 14.67
CA GLY A 55 35.40 4.60 14.72
C GLY A 55 35.05 6.08 14.74
N THR A 56 34.44 6.58 13.68
CA THR A 56 33.54 7.71 13.78
C THR A 56 32.22 7.20 14.30
N SER A 57 32.07 7.26 15.63
CA SER A 57 30.79 6.98 16.29
C SER A 57 29.73 7.97 15.79
N THR A 58 28.70 7.47 15.11
CA THR A 58 27.43 8.18 14.99
C THR A 58 27.04 8.62 16.41
N PRO A 59 26.68 9.90 16.66
CA PRO A 59 26.30 10.32 18.01
C PRO A 59 25.14 9.44 18.47
N ALA A 60 25.35 8.70 19.54
CA ALA A 60 24.29 7.95 20.21
C ALA A 60 23.21 8.97 20.61
N PHE A 61 21.97 8.77 20.19
CA PHE A 61 20.84 9.57 20.68
C PHE A 61 20.82 9.48 22.20
N ASP A 62 20.96 10.64 22.86
CA ASP A 62 21.01 10.70 24.33
C ASP A 62 19.61 10.36 24.89
N LEU A 63 19.44 9.12 25.35
CA LEU A 63 18.27 8.69 26.11
C LEU A 63 18.30 9.21 27.56
N ASN A 64 19.11 10.21 27.87
CA ASN A 64 19.18 10.81 29.18
C ASN A 64 17.81 11.32 29.62
N GLY A 65 17.30 10.80 30.73
CA GLY A 65 15.99 11.11 31.25
C GLY A 65 14.82 10.34 30.62
N PHE A 66 15.08 9.41 29.67
CA PHE A 66 14.06 8.48 29.22
C PHE A 66 14.01 7.24 30.13
N THR A 67 12.81 6.85 30.52
CA THR A 67 12.52 5.65 31.30
C THR A 67 11.63 4.70 30.53
N LEU A 68 11.78 3.39 30.76
CA LEU A 68 10.90 2.38 30.16
C LEU A 68 9.44 2.66 30.55
N CYS A 69 8.55 2.79 29.57
CA CYS A 69 7.13 3.10 29.81
C CYS A 69 6.17 2.12 29.15
N GLY A 70 6.65 1.19 28.35
CA GLY A 70 5.79 0.18 27.72
C GLY A 70 6.56 -0.72 26.78
N LYS A 71 5.83 -1.59 26.13
CA LYS A 71 6.33 -2.56 25.15
C LYS A 71 5.44 -2.58 23.90
N GLN A 72 5.93 -3.18 22.84
CA GLN A 72 5.19 -3.32 21.59
C GLN A 72 3.77 -3.87 21.82
N GLY A 73 2.78 -3.15 21.30
CA GLY A 73 1.36 -3.47 21.46
C GLY A 73 0.66 -2.78 22.64
N ASP A 74 1.41 -2.19 23.57
CA ASP A 74 0.81 -1.44 24.67
C ASP A 74 0.25 -0.09 24.19
N THR A 75 -0.82 0.37 24.84
CA THR A 75 -1.35 1.72 24.66
C THR A 75 -1.00 2.57 25.85
N LEU A 76 -0.13 3.56 25.65
CA LEU A 76 0.21 4.54 26.67
C LEU A 76 -0.94 5.56 26.81
N ASP A 77 -1.20 6.04 28.03
CA ASP A 77 -2.12 7.13 28.33
C ASP A 77 -1.34 8.34 28.87
N LEU A 78 -0.87 9.17 27.96
CA LEU A 78 0.04 10.29 28.23
C LEU A 78 -0.78 11.50 28.71
N LYS A 79 -0.77 11.75 30.02
CA LYS A 79 -1.52 12.84 30.66
C LYS A 79 -0.88 14.23 30.46
N VAL A 80 0.43 14.25 30.18
CA VAL A 80 1.23 15.45 29.95
C VAL A 80 2.06 15.28 28.68
N LYS A 81 2.55 16.40 28.11
CA LYS A 81 3.47 16.35 26.96
C LYS A 81 4.66 15.43 27.30
N THR A 82 4.85 14.40 26.49
CA THR A 82 5.84 13.34 26.72
C THR A 82 6.54 13.00 25.41
N HIS A 83 7.87 12.95 25.44
CA HIS A 83 8.65 12.36 24.34
C HIS A 83 8.60 10.84 24.48
N VAL A 84 8.36 10.14 23.38
CA VAL A 84 8.32 8.68 23.37
C VAL A 84 9.31 8.16 22.32
N ALA A 85 10.26 7.35 22.76
CA ALA A 85 11.18 6.60 21.92
C ALA A 85 10.70 5.15 21.84
N TYR A 86 10.78 4.54 20.65
CA TYR A 86 10.31 3.19 20.39
C TYR A 86 11.37 2.39 19.63
N GLY A 87 11.75 1.23 20.14
CA GLY A 87 12.78 0.38 19.56
C GLY A 87 13.53 -0.48 20.59
N LEU A 88 14.81 -0.72 20.38
CA LEU A 88 15.68 -1.45 21.30
C LEU A 88 16.93 -0.64 21.65
N ARG A 89 17.34 -0.73 22.93
CA ARG A 89 18.63 -0.24 23.43
C ARG A 89 19.65 -1.36 23.42
N GLY A 90 20.89 -1.03 23.06
CA GLY A 90 22.03 -1.94 23.26
C GLY A 90 21.98 -3.21 22.42
N ASP A 91 21.49 -3.14 21.18
CA ASP A 91 21.67 -4.25 20.24
C ASP A 91 23.17 -4.35 19.89
N ASP A 92 23.81 -5.42 20.30
CA ASP A 92 25.28 -5.67 20.26
C ASP A 92 25.95 -5.45 18.89
N ARG A 93 25.18 -5.23 17.84
CA ARG A 93 25.68 -5.10 16.47
C ARG A 93 25.60 -3.68 15.86
N ALA A 94 24.84 -2.75 16.46
CA ALA A 94 24.59 -1.45 15.84
C ALA A 94 24.21 -0.31 16.80
N GLY A 95 24.38 -0.47 18.11
CA GLY A 95 23.96 0.52 19.11
C GLY A 95 22.42 0.63 19.26
N ASP A 96 21.97 1.72 19.89
CA ASP A 96 20.54 1.99 20.07
C ASP A 96 19.85 2.24 18.72
N ARG A 97 18.78 1.47 18.43
CA ARG A 97 17.93 1.68 17.27
C ARG A 97 16.55 2.08 17.73
N LEU A 98 16.30 3.37 17.67
CA LEU A 98 15.09 3.99 18.18
C LEU A 98 14.50 4.95 17.15
N VAL A 99 13.17 5.05 17.15
CA VAL A 99 12.40 6.09 16.49
C VAL A 99 11.66 6.90 17.54
N TYR A 100 11.43 8.18 17.29
CA TYR A 100 10.96 9.12 18.30
C TYR A 100 9.67 9.81 17.88
N LEU A 101 8.76 9.99 18.84
CA LEU A 101 7.65 10.94 18.76
C LEU A 101 7.82 11.97 19.90
N TYR A 102 7.81 13.24 19.55
CA TYR A 102 8.07 14.31 20.50
C TYR A 102 6.77 14.92 21.01
N ALA A 103 6.75 15.29 22.31
CA ALA A 103 5.67 16.02 22.98
C ALA A 103 4.25 15.44 22.76
N GLN A 104 4.12 14.13 22.79
CA GLN A 104 2.84 13.44 22.63
C GLN A 104 1.96 13.58 23.87
N THR A 105 0.64 13.62 23.69
CA THR A 105 -0.37 13.57 24.76
C THR A 105 -1.52 12.65 24.34
N GLY A 106 -2.30 12.18 25.32
CA GLY A 106 -3.42 11.28 25.07
C GLY A 106 -2.99 9.83 24.90
N LYS A 107 -3.79 9.05 24.19
CA LYS A 107 -3.52 7.62 23.97
C LYS A 107 -2.58 7.42 22.81
N LEU A 108 -1.47 6.72 23.04
CA LEU A 108 -0.45 6.39 22.05
C LEU A 108 -0.21 4.87 22.03
N LEU A 109 -0.43 4.23 20.90
CA LEU A 109 -0.16 2.81 20.71
C LEU A 109 1.31 2.61 20.31
N LEU A 110 2.02 1.75 21.01
CA LEU A 110 3.42 1.39 20.74
C LEU A 110 3.50 0.36 19.61
N GLN A 111 3.40 0.83 18.37
CA GLN A 111 3.55 0.01 17.15
C GLN A 111 4.34 0.77 16.09
N ALA A 112 5.04 0.04 15.23
CA ALA A 112 5.90 0.62 14.20
C ALA A 112 5.16 1.59 13.27
N GLU A 113 3.90 1.28 12.94
CA GLU A 113 3.04 2.10 12.07
C GLU A 113 2.75 3.48 12.67
N VAL A 114 2.69 3.58 14.00
CA VAL A 114 2.46 4.86 14.71
C VAL A 114 3.72 5.72 14.68
N PHE A 115 4.90 5.09 14.70
CA PHE A 115 6.20 5.75 14.66
C PHE A 115 6.75 5.94 13.23
N GLY A 116 5.96 5.58 12.21
CA GLY A 116 6.30 5.76 10.79
C GLY A 116 7.40 4.84 10.26
N ASN A 117 8.09 4.11 11.13
CA ASN A 117 9.15 3.17 10.75
C ASN A 117 9.29 2.03 11.77
N ASP A 118 9.69 0.86 11.27
CA ASP A 118 10.16 -0.24 12.14
C ASP A 118 11.69 -0.14 12.31
N PRO A 119 12.18 0.28 13.49
CA PRO A 119 13.61 0.49 13.67
C PRO A 119 14.43 -0.81 13.61
N ILE A 120 13.81 -1.95 13.93
CA ILE A 120 14.50 -3.25 13.99
C ILE A 120 13.55 -4.42 13.68
N PRO A 121 13.18 -4.66 12.42
CA PRO A 121 12.42 -5.86 12.06
C PRO A 121 13.31 -7.13 12.19
N PRO A 122 12.79 -8.28 12.61
CA PRO A 122 11.48 -8.55 13.22
C PRO A 122 11.49 -8.53 14.76
N LYS A 123 12.50 -7.91 15.40
CA LYS A 123 12.67 -7.94 16.86
C LYS A 123 11.53 -7.23 17.60
N TYR A 124 11.22 -7.72 18.81
CA TYR A 124 10.27 -7.12 19.73
C TYR A 124 10.82 -5.79 20.27
N LYS A 125 9.99 -4.75 20.36
CA LYS A 125 10.41 -3.40 20.70
C LYS A 125 9.84 -2.93 22.03
N LEU A 126 10.53 -1.96 22.62
CA LEU A 126 10.16 -1.31 23.87
C LEU A 126 9.88 0.18 23.64
N GLY A 127 9.03 0.75 24.48
CA GLY A 127 8.75 2.18 24.54
C GLY A 127 9.45 2.83 25.73
N TYR A 128 10.10 3.96 25.48
CA TYR A 128 10.77 4.76 26.52
C TYR A 128 10.15 6.16 26.50
N CYS A 129 9.86 6.71 27.66
CA CYS A 129 9.18 7.99 27.85
C CYS A 129 10.02 8.99 28.61
N LYS A 130 9.93 10.28 28.21
CA LYS A 130 10.49 11.42 28.94
C LYS A 130 9.45 12.53 28.98
N VAL A 131 9.03 12.92 30.16
CA VAL A 131 8.09 14.04 30.34
C VAL A 131 8.77 15.34 29.91
N VAL A 132 8.04 16.17 29.13
CA VAL A 132 8.48 17.52 28.77
C VAL A 132 8.18 18.44 29.95
N THR A 133 9.21 18.98 30.59
CA THR A 133 9.07 19.92 31.72
C THR A 133 8.84 21.32 31.21
N ALA A 134 8.16 22.16 32.01
CA ALA A 134 7.88 23.56 31.67
C ALA A 134 9.14 24.42 31.54
N ASP A 135 10.22 24.03 32.22
CA ASP A 135 11.48 24.77 32.27
C ASP A 135 12.49 24.41 31.18
N ASN A 136 12.07 23.64 30.15
CA ASN A 136 12.97 23.28 29.08
C ASN A 136 13.26 24.48 28.17
N ASN A 137 14.52 24.62 27.76
CA ASN A 137 14.98 25.60 26.81
C ASN A 137 14.80 25.20 25.33
N ASP A 138 13.97 24.21 25.03
CA ASP A 138 13.89 23.62 23.69
C ASP A 138 13.51 24.62 22.61
N ALA A 139 12.64 25.59 22.93
CA ALA A 139 12.32 26.69 22.00
C ALA A 139 13.52 27.57 21.69
N VAL A 140 14.40 27.80 22.69
CA VAL A 140 15.65 28.55 22.50
C VAL A 140 16.67 27.73 21.70
N VAL A 141 16.79 26.45 22.01
CA VAL A 141 17.65 25.50 21.27
C VAL A 141 17.23 25.42 19.80
N PHE A 142 15.92 25.28 19.54
CA PHE A 142 15.38 25.29 18.20
C PHE A 142 15.70 26.59 17.45
N ALA A 143 15.46 27.75 18.11
CA ALA A 143 15.76 29.04 17.50
C ALA A 143 17.25 29.23 17.22
N ALA A 144 18.12 28.75 18.10
CA ALA A 144 19.58 28.82 17.90
C ALA A 144 20.01 27.95 16.73
N ALA A 145 19.48 26.72 16.62
CA ALA A 145 19.77 25.83 15.49
C ALA A 145 19.32 26.44 14.15
N LEU A 146 18.11 27.00 14.07
CA LEU A 146 17.64 27.75 12.91
C LEU A 146 18.56 28.91 12.56
N GLY A 147 19.06 29.67 13.58
CA GLY A 147 20.00 30.76 13.40
C GLY A 147 21.33 30.32 12.80
N GLN A 148 21.88 29.19 13.25
CA GLN A 148 23.12 28.62 12.72
C GLN A 148 22.96 28.16 11.25
N ILE A 149 21.89 27.46 10.92
CA ILE A 149 21.61 27.03 9.54
C ILE A 149 21.43 28.26 8.65
N LYS A 150 20.68 29.29 9.12
CA LYS A 150 20.50 30.51 8.33
C LYS A 150 21.82 31.24 8.11
N ALA A 151 22.64 31.41 9.15
CA ALA A 151 23.96 32.05 9.04
C ALA A 151 24.87 31.32 8.06
N HIS A 152 24.83 29.99 8.05
CA HIS A 152 25.55 29.16 7.06
C HIS A 152 25.03 29.41 5.63
N LEU A 153 23.72 29.46 5.45
CA LEU A 153 23.09 29.78 4.16
C LEU A 153 23.42 31.19 3.68
N ASP A 154 23.44 32.17 4.58
CA ASP A 154 23.78 33.55 4.28
C ASP A 154 25.31 33.75 4.02
N GLY A 155 26.14 32.75 4.34
CA GLY A 155 27.60 32.80 4.19
C GLY A 155 28.32 33.56 5.29
N THR A 156 27.64 33.95 6.38
CA THR A 156 28.24 34.65 7.53
C THR A 156 28.95 33.69 8.48
N VAL A 157 28.61 32.40 8.44
CA VAL A 157 29.26 31.30 9.16
C VAL A 157 29.40 30.12 8.20
N VAL A 158 30.53 29.41 8.29
CA VAL A 158 30.73 28.15 7.55
C VAL A 158 30.71 27.00 8.55
N LEU A 159 29.65 26.20 8.51
CA LEU A 159 29.51 25.00 9.35
C LEU A 159 30.12 23.80 8.63
N SER A 160 30.86 22.97 9.34
CA SER A 160 31.27 21.66 8.89
C SER A 160 30.10 20.67 8.78
N MET A 161 30.26 19.55 8.09
CA MET A 161 29.24 18.51 7.97
C MET A 161 28.79 18.01 9.35
N ALA A 162 29.73 17.77 10.29
CA ALA A 162 29.41 17.37 11.66
C ALA A 162 28.56 18.43 12.40
N GLN A 163 28.88 19.71 12.23
CA GLN A 163 28.10 20.78 12.82
C GLN A 163 26.72 20.93 12.17
N LEU A 164 26.60 20.74 10.85
CA LEU A 164 25.30 20.69 10.16
C LEU A 164 24.43 19.55 10.68
N GLN A 165 25.03 18.35 10.85
CA GLN A 165 24.34 17.21 11.44
C GLN A 165 23.88 17.49 12.88
N GLU A 166 24.72 18.10 13.70
CA GLU A 166 24.37 18.51 15.06
C GLU A 166 23.17 19.49 15.07
N GLN A 167 23.13 20.48 14.15
CA GLN A 167 21.99 21.38 14.04
C GLN A 167 20.72 20.62 13.59
N ASN A 168 20.85 19.68 12.64
CA ASN A 168 19.73 18.82 12.25
C ASN A 168 19.16 18.06 13.44
N ASP A 169 20.02 17.44 14.26
CA ASP A 169 19.60 16.68 15.43
C ASP A 169 18.88 17.56 16.47
N ARG A 170 19.40 18.75 16.72
CA ARG A 170 18.74 19.76 17.58
C ARG A 170 17.38 20.17 17.05
N ILE A 171 17.27 20.40 15.73
CA ILE A 171 15.99 20.72 15.08
C ILE A 171 14.99 19.59 15.27
N VAL A 172 15.37 18.35 14.97
CA VAL A 172 14.48 17.18 15.08
C VAL A 172 14.00 16.98 16.53
N GLN A 173 14.87 17.15 17.51
CA GLN A 173 14.53 16.96 18.92
C GLN A 173 13.61 18.05 19.50
N THR A 174 13.65 19.28 18.96
CA THR A 174 12.94 20.45 19.53
C THR A 174 11.85 21.02 18.61
N THR A 175 11.57 20.34 17.52
CA THR A 175 10.61 20.72 16.46
C THR A 175 9.20 20.99 16.97
N TYR A 176 8.74 20.27 18.01
CA TYR A 176 7.42 20.40 18.59
C TYR A 176 7.13 21.81 19.18
N THR A 177 8.18 22.57 19.47
CA THR A 177 8.07 23.96 19.98
C THR A 177 7.47 24.93 18.98
N LEU A 178 7.39 24.54 17.70
CA LEU A 178 6.67 25.30 16.67
C LEU A 178 5.16 25.37 16.93
N ALA A 179 4.60 24.44 17.67
CA ALA A 179 3.17 24.44 17.99
C ALA A 179 2.72 25.70 18.78
N ASP A 180 3.60 26.20 19.63
CA ASP A 180 3.30 27.29 20.59
C ASP A 180 4.15 28.54 20.37
N ASN A 181 5.08 28.53 19.40
CA ASN A 181 6.06 29.63 19.24
C ASN A 181 6.04 30.25 17.85
N LYS A 182 5.26 31.31 17.69
CA LYS A 182 5.15 32.11 16.46
C LYS A 182 6.52 32.60 15.95
N GLY A 183 7.39 33.11 16.86
CA GLY A 183 8.71 33.62 16.46
C GLY A 183 9.61 32.55 15.86
N ASN A 184 9.51 31.31 16.29
CA ASN A 184 10.22 30.19 15.72
C ASN A 184 9.65 29.76 14.37
N VAL A 185 8.34 29.89 14.17
CA VAL A 185 7.73 29.67 12.84
C VAL A 185 8.27 30.70 11.83
N ASP A 186 8.35 31.98 12.20
CA ASP A 186 8.91 33.03 11.34
C ASP A 186 10.37 32.73 10.96
N LYS A 187 11.20 32.34 11.95
CA LYS A 187 12.59 31.94 11.72
C LYS A 187 12.72 30.70 10.81
N ALA A 188 11.87 29.70 11.00
CA ALA A 188 11.87 28.50 10.20
C ALA A 188 11.55 28.80 8.72
N PHE A 189 10.53 29.62 8.45
CA PHE A 189 10.26 30.08 7.08
C PHE A 189 11.41 30.93 6.50
N ALA A 190 12.08 31.74 7.32
CA ALA A 190 13.25 32.51 6.86
C ALA A 190 14.42 31.61 6.43
N VAL A 191 14.61 30.45 7.09
CA VAL A 191 15.60 29.45 6.66
C VAL A 191 15.22 28.84 5.31
N LEU A 192 13.93 28.46 5.12
CA LEU A 192 13.46 27.93 3.83
C LEU A 192 13.68 28.94 2.71
N THR A 193 13.33 30.23 2.93
CA THR A 193 13.53 31.31 1.97
C THR A 193 15.02 31.47 1.61
N ALA A 194 15.91 31.45 2.62
CA ALA A 194 17.35 31.56 2.39
C ALA A 194 17.90 30.36 1.60
N TYR A 195 17.42 29.16 1.85
CA TYR A 195 17.82 27.96 1.11
C TYR A 195 17.36 28.03 -0.35
N GLU A 196 16.10 28.39 -0.57
CA GLU A 196 15.50 28.48 -1.91
C GLU A 196 16.07 29.61 -2.76
N ALA A 197 16.60 30.66 -2.15
CA ALA A 197 17.31 31.75 -2.81
C ALA A 197 18.68 31.30 -3.40
N LYS A 198 19.24 30.17 -2.94
CA LYS A 198 20.41 29.59 -3.56
C LYS A 198 20.05 28.92 -4.89
N GLU A 199 21.03 28.51 -5.66
CA GLU A 199 20.84 27.94 -7.01
C GLU A 199 19.99 26.65 -7.06
N LYS A 200 19.65 26.07 -5.90
CA LYS A 200 18.91 24.80 -5.81
C LYS A 200 17.42 24.92 -6.11
N GLY A 201 16.85 26.12 -6.05
CA GLY A 201 15.42 26.34 -6.29
C GLY A 201 14.55 25.81 -5.15
N ALA A 202 13.27 25.55 -5.44
CA ALA A 202 12.36 24.94 -4.51
C ALA A 202 12.88 23.58 -4.05
N PHE A 203 12.76 23.32 -2.75
CA PHE A 203 13.27 22.09 -2.15
C PHE A 203 12.65 20.85 -2.81
N PHE A 204 13.43 19.79 -3.00
CA PHE A 204 13.15 18.54 -3.72
C PHE A 204 13.21 18.60 -5.25
N ILE A 205 13.31 19.78 -5.86
CA ILE A 205 13.31 19.89 -7.31
C ILE A 205 14.60 20.60 -7.76
N ASN A 206 15.41 19.92 -8.52
CA ASN A 206 16.55 20.55 -9.18
C ASN A 206 16.04 21.57 -10.20
N ALA A 207 16.38 22.83 -10.05
CA ALA A 207 15.88 23.91 -10.88
C ALA A 207 16.17 23.72 -12.39
N LYS A 208 17.29 23.08 -12.72
CA LYS A 208 17.73 22.85 -14.12
C LYS A 208 17.14 21.57 -14.70
N THR A 209 17.30 20.45 -14.00
CA THR A 209 16.93 19.13 -14.53
C THR A 209 15.48 18.74 -14.24
N LYS A 210 14.83 19.45 -13.29
CA LYS A 210 13.48 19.12 -12.77
C LYS A 210 13.42 17.71 -12.17
N ALA A 211 14.54 17.10 -11.86
CA ALA A 211 14.61 15.82 -11.17
C ALA A 211 14.52 16.02 -9.66
N GLY A 212 14.04 15.01 -8.94
CA GLY A 212 14.09 14.98 -7.48
C GLY A 212 15.53 14.88 -6.97
N PHE A 213 15.74 15.25 -5.71
CA PHE A 213 17.02 15.05 -5.04
C PHE A 213 17.26 13.57 -4.72
N PRO A 214 18.51 13.11 -4.66
CA PRO A 214 18.81 11.78 -4.15
C PRO A 214 18.22 11.57 -2.76
N ASN A 215 17.84 10.32 -2.42
CA ASN A 215 17.47 9.98 -1.06
C ASN A 215 18.71 10.07 -0.17
N PHE A 216 18.77 11.11 0.64
CA PHE A 216 19.94 11.49 1.41
C PHE A 216 19.84 11.12 2.91
N ASN A 217 18.91 10.24 3.29
CA ASN A 217 18.66 9.93 4.70
C ASN A 217 19.93 9.55 5.49
N ASN A 218 20.90 8.92 4.82
CA ASN A 218 22.17 8.52 5.43
C ASN A 218 23.40 8.80 4.53
N ALA A 219 23.26 9.61 3.49
CA ALA A 219 24.36 9.91 2.59
C ALA A 219 25.15 11.14 3.07
N ASP A 220 26.49 11.05 3.09
CA ASP A 220 27.37 12.16 3.41
C ASP A 220 27.24 13.28 2.36
N GLY A 221 27.40 14.52 2.79
CA GLY A 221 27.33 15.70 1.91
C GLY A 221 25.91 16.27 1.73
N PHE A 222 24.89 15.71 2.41
CA PHE A 222 23.51 16.19 2.38
C PHE A 222 22.98 16.66 3.76
N GLU A 223 23.88 16.98 4.70
CA GLU A 223 23.53 17.38 6.06
C GLU A 223 22.69 18.65 6.08
N LEU A 224 23.02 19.64 5.26
CA LEU A 224 22.23 20.85 5.10
C LEU A 224 20.84 20.54 4.53
N ASP A 225 20.76 19.71 3.50
CA ASP A 225 19.50 19.33 2.87
C ASP A 225 18.60 18.55 3.85
N ARG A 226 19.19 17.68 4.69
CA ARG A 226 18.46 16.98 5.78
C ARG A 226 17.91 17.96 6.80
N ALA A 227 18.72 18.93 7.24
CA ALA A 227 18.27 19.94 8.20
C ALA A 227 17.13 20.79 7.63
N VAL A 228 17.20 21.20 6.37
CA VAL A 228 16.14 21.96 5.70
C VAL A 228 14.88 21.11 5.53
N LEU A 229 14.99 19.83 5.18
CA LEU A 229 13.86 18.89 5.14
C LEU A 229 13.19 18.77 6.51
N ALA A 230 13.99 18.60 7.56
CA ALA A 230 13.49 18.53 8.94
C ALA A 230 12.73 19.81 9.33
N ILE A 231 13.24 20.99 8.98
CA ILE A 231 12.57 22.27 9.22
C ILE A 231 11.25 22.35 8.45
N GLN A 232 11.23 22.04 7.18
CA GLN A 232 10.02 22.08 6.35
C GLN A 232 8.95 21.11 6.87
N GLN A 233 9.35 19.89 7.21
CA GLN A 233 8.44 18.90 7.77
C GLN A 233 7.93 19.33 9.16
N SER A 234 8.79 19.95 9.98
CA SER A 234 8.42 20.45 11.30
C SER A 234 7.36 21.55 11.23
N ILE A 235 7.50 22.48 10.29
CA ILE A 235 6.48 23.52 10.04
C ILE A 235 5.15 22.84 9.72
N PHE A 236 5.14 21.87 8.83
CA PHE A 236 3.92 21.15 8.46
C PHE A 236 3.29 20.45 9.66
N ASP A 237 4.07 19.68 10.41
CA ASP A 237 3.56 18.81 11.46
C ASP A 237 3.08 19.58 12.70
N TYR A 238 3.68 20.73 13.01
CA TYR A 238 3.42 21.43 14.27
C TYR A 238 2.81 22.83 14.11
N ALA A 239 3.09 23.55 13.04
CA ALA A 239 2.53 24.87 12.82
C ALA A 239 1.16 24.83 12.10
N TYR A 240 0.89 23.79 11.31
CA TYR A 240 -0.39 23.65 10.58
C TYR A 240 -1.33 22.66 11.27
N THR A 241 -1.48 22.81 12.58
CA THR A 241 -2.42 22.05 13.42
C THR A 241 -3.61 22.92 13.84
N PRO A 242 -4.74 22.33 14.26
CA PRO A 242 -5.88 23.10 14.79
C PRO A 242 -5.50 24.07 15.91
N ALA A 243 -4.65 23.64 16.84
CA ALA A 243 -4.21 24.45 17.98
C ALA A 243 -3.34 25.64 17.54
N ALA A 244 -2.39 25.42 16.63
CA ALA A 244 -1.54 26.47 16.09
C ALA A 244 -2.34 27.49 15.27
N LEU A 245 -3.30 27.04 14.46
CA LEU A 245 -4.20 27.92 13.73
C LEU A 245 -5.02 28.82 14.68
N ALA A 246 -5.56 28.27 15.75
CA ALA A 246 -6.29 29.05 16.74
C ALA A 246 -5.40 30.12 17.39
N THR A 247 -4.09 29.86 17.51
CA THR A 247 -3.15 30.74 18.20
C THR A 247 -2.57 31.84 17.29
N TYR A 248 -2.18 31.51 16.03
CA TYR A 248 -1.43 32.43 15.19
C TYR A 248 -1.69 32.27 13.67
N LYS A 249 -2.94 32.04 13.30
CA LYS A 249 -3.35 31.85 11.90
C LYS A 249 -2.90 32.98 10.96
N GLU A 250 -2.89 34.22 11.43
CA GLU A 250 -2.50 35.36 10.58
C GLU A 250 -1.01 35.31 10.22
N THR A 251 -0.18 34.66 11.05
CA THR A 251 1.22 34.34 10.69
C THR A 251 1.33 33.34 9.60
N LEU A 252 0.39 32.40 9.53
CA LEU A 252 0.40 31.30 8.53
C LEU A 252 -0.27 31.71 7.21
N ARG A 253 -1.13 32.71 7.24
CA ARG A 253 -1.86 33.20 6.07
C ARG A 253 -0.90 33.62 4.95
N GLY A 254 -1.09 33.07 3.77
CA GLY A 254 -0.26 33.33 2.59
C GLY A 254 1.10 32.63 2.60
N ARG A 255 1.45 31.89 3.66
CA ARG A 255 2.71 31.17 3.73
C ARG A 255 2.56 29.76 3.14
N LYS A 256 3.22 29.52 2.04
CA LYS A 256 3.27 28.21 1.37
C LYS A 256 4.71 27.70 1.31
N PHE A 257 4.87 26.42 1.05
CA PHE A 257 6.13 25.89 0.58
C PHE A 257 6.22 26.07 -0.94
N ASN A 258 7.32 26.64 -1.45
CA ASN A 258 7.49 26.83 -2.88
C ASN A 258 7.52 25.50 -3.66
N SER A 259 7.95 24.42 -3.00
CA SER A 259 7.83 23.06 -3.53
C SER A 259 6.39 22.63 -3.84
N SER A 260 5.39 23.27 -3.23
CA SER A 260 3.96 23.01 -3.49
C SER A 260 3.54 23.36 -4.92
N ASP A 261 4.22 24.32 -5.56
CA ASP A 261 3.96 24.67 -6.97
C ASP A 261 4.29 23.51 -7.91
N TRP A 262 5.15 22.63 -7.45
CA TRP A 262 5.53 21.43 -8.17
C TRP A 262 4.66 20.21 -7.80
N TYR A 263 4.52 19.95 -6.51
CA TYR A 263 3.68 18.88 -6.00
C TYR A 263 3.08 19.28 -4.64
N PRO A 264 1.75 19.21 -4.49
CA PRO A 264 0.73 18.68 -5.41
C PRO A 264 0.40 19.56 -6.62
N GLY A 265 0.88 20.78 -6.68
CA GLY A 265 0.70 21.70 -7.79
C GLY A 265 0.06 23.02 -7.38
N ALA A 266 0.43 24.09 -8.06
CA ALA A 266 -0.05 25.43 -7.80
C ALA A 266 -1.51 25.62 -8.28
N VAL A 267 -2.27 26.34 -7.48
CA VAL A 267 -3.53 26.96 -7.87
C VAL A 267 -3.62 28.35 -7.25
N LYS A 268 -4.18 29.30 -7.98
CA LYS A 268 -4.39 30.66 -7.46
C LYS A 268 -5.45 30.63 -6.35
N ALA A 269 -5.14 31.26 -5.22
CA ALA A 269 -6.11 31.45 -4.15
C ALA A 269 -7.35 32.19 -4.65
N PRO A 270 -8.54 31.98 -4.07
CA PRO A 270 -9.77 32.70 -4.44
C PRO A 270 -9.58 34.22 -4.32
N ALA A 271 -10.01 34.96 -5.33
CA ALA A 271 -9.89 36.41 -5.32
C ALA A 271 -10.79 37.08 -4.26
N LEU A 272 -11.84 36.40 -3.84
CA LEU A 272 -12.83 36.88 -2.88
C LEU A 272 -13.05 35.85 -1.79
N SER A 273 -12.77 36.23 -0.57
CA SER A 273 -12.96 35.41 0.64
C SER A 273 -14.44 35.16 1.01
N GLY A 274 -15.40 35.76 0.27
CA GLY A 274 -16.82 35.73 0.61
C GLY A 274 -17.61 34.56 -0.05
N THR A 275 -17.09 33.91 -1.09
CA THR A 275 -17.82 32.84 -1.77
C THR A 275 -17.90 31.59 -0.91
N VAL A 276 -19.13 31.12 -0.67
CA VAL A 276 -19.42 29.90 0.07
C VAL A 276 -19.94 28.85 -0.91
N TYR A 277 -19.22 27.76 -1.00
CA TYR A 277 -19.62 26.58 -1.76
C TYR A 277 -20.37 25.58 -0.87
N THR A 278 -21.21 24.75 -1.49
CA THR A 278 -21.89 23.66 -0.78
C THR A 278 -21.54 22.34 -1.46
N ALA A 279 -20.86 21.46 -0.72
CA ALA A 279 -20.68 20.07 -1.10
C ALA A 279 -21.72 19.19 -0.40
N LYS A 280 -22.08 18.06 -0.98
CA LYS A 280 -22.94 17.05 -0.37
C LYS A 280 -22.13 15.79 -0.17
N ILE A 281 -22.17 15.22 1.04
CA ILE A 281 -21.48 13.97 1.35
C ILE A 281 -22.42 12.94 1.96
N ASN A 282 -22.11 11.66 1.72
CA ASN A 282 -22.67 10.57 2.50
C ASN A 282 -21.89 10.47 3.82
N ALA A 283 -22.47 10.97 4.91
CA ALA A 283 -21.89 10.98 6.25
C ALA A 283 -22.24 9.71 7.06
N THR A 284 -22.43 8.60 6.37
CA THR A 284 -22.66 7.27 6.98
C THR A 284 -21.51 6.32 6.64
N MET A 285 -21.19 5.42 7.58
CA MET A 285 -20.27 4.32 7.35
C MET A 285 -20.84 3.07 8.04
N ALA A 286 -21.30 2.10 7.23
CA ALA A 286 -21.95 0.90 7.74
C ALA A 286 -21.00 0.00 8.54
N VAL A 287 -21.60 -0.88 9.34
CA VAL A 287 -20.96 -1.83 10.29
C VAL A 287 -20.05 -2.87 9.62
N ASP A 288 -20.07 -2.97 8.29
CA ASP A 288 -19.42 -4.07 7.57
C ASP A 288 -17.93 -3.82 7.33
N LEU A 289 -17.17 -3.72 8.43
CA LEU A 289 -15.71 -3.87 8.34
C LEU A 289 -15.39 -5.35 8.19
N ASP A 290 -14.92 -5.74 7.02
CA ASP A 290 -14.24 -7.02 6.90
C ASP A 290 -12.84 -6.88 7.52
N LEU A 291 -12.74 -7.23 8.79
CA LEU A 291 -11.49 -7.19 9.57
C LEU A 291 -10.40 -8.15 9.03
N ARG A 292 -10.72 -8.94 8.01
CA ARG A 292 -9.75 -9.82 7.34
C ARG A 292 -8.99 -9.15 6.21
N THR A 293 -9.30 -7.90 5.88
CA THR A 293 -8.48 -7.13 4.95
C THR A 293 -7.30 -6.48 5.66
N ALA A 294 -6.12 -6.55 5.05
CA ALA A 294 -4.87 -6.06 5.63
C ALA A 294 -4.89 -4.55 5.95
N PHE A 295 -5.72 -3.79 5.25
CA PHE A 295 -5.76 -2.32 5.33
C PHE A 295 -7.17 -1.80 5.60
N SER A 296 -7.93 -2.47 6.49
CA SER A 296 -9.21 -1.93 6.92
C SER A 296 -8.97 -0.62 7.67
N GLN A 297 -9.38 0.48 7.06
CA GLN A 297 -9.31 1.79 7.70
C GLN A 297 -10.54 2.01 8.58
N SER A 298 -10.34 2.72 9.67
CA SER A 298 -11.43 3.08 10.60
C SER A 298 -12.28 4.27 10.09
N PHE A 299 -12.14 4.66 8.83
CA PHE A 299 -12.88 5.76 8.22
C PHE A 299 -13.14 5.53 6.73
N ALA A 300 -14.17 6.18 6.21
CA ALA A 300 -14.42 6.29 4.77
C ALA A 300 -14.14 7.73 4.30
N ARG A 301 -13.40 7.91 3.20
CA ARG A 301 -13.13 9.24 2.64
C ARG A 301 -14.19 9.64 1.67
N ARG A 302 -14.70 10.88 1.83
CA ARG A 302 -15.68 11.49 0.92
C ARG A 302 -15.08 12.73 0.28
N PRO A 303 -14.99 12.82 -1.05
CA PRO A 303 -14.52 14.00 -1.76
C PRO A 303 -15.55 15.12 -1.66
N THR A 304 -15.08 16.36 -1.61
CA THR A 304 -15.97 17.53 -1.60
C THR A 304 -16.05 18.21 -2.95
N GLY A 305 -15.15 17.92 -3.89
CA GLY A 305 -15.02 18.63 -5.17
C GLY A 305 -14.34 20.00 -5.03
N TYR A 306 -13.68 20.27 -3.90
CA TYR A 306 -12.99 21.54 -3.64
C TYR A 306 -11.54 21.31 -3.19
N TYR A 307 -10.73 22.34 -3.40
CA TYR A 307 -9.28 22.32 -3.17
C TYR A 307 -8.86 23.54 -2.36
N LEU A 308 -8.00 23.36 -1.38
CA LEU A 308 -7.36 24.44 -0.63
C LEU A 308 -6.09 24.87 -1.37
N ALA A 309 -5.99 26.15 -1.71
CA ALA A 309 -4.76 26.70 -2.27
C ALA A 309 -3.64 26.67 -1.23
N ALA A 310 -2.40 26.43 -1.66
CA ALA A 310 -1.25 26.37 -0.75
C ALA A 310 -1.08 27.66 0.04
N GLY A 311 -0.98 27.55 1.36
CA GLY A 311 -0.82 28.68 2.27
C GLY A 311 -2.10 29.48 2.55
N ASP A 312 -3.24 29.13 1.95
CA ASP A 312 -4.53 29.75 2.27
C ASP A 312 -5.18 29.11 3.50
N ILE A 313 -6.19 29.79 4.03
CA ILE A 313 -7.00 29.33 5.16
C ILE A 313 -8.45 29.28 4.71
N ALA A 314 -9.03 28.09 4.67
CA ALA A 314 -10.43 27.89 4.36
C ALA A 314 -11.25 27.63 5.64
N THR A 315 -12.55 27.93 5.56
CA THR A 315 -13.52 27.68 6.63
C THR A 315 -14.50 26.62 6.17
N VAL A 316 -14.64 25.55 6.95
CA VAL A 316 -15.59 24.48 6.70
C VAL A 316 -16.67 24.49 7.76
N THR A 317 -17.95 24.57 7.34
CA THR A 317 -19.10 24.56 8.24
C THR A 317 -19.92 23.28 8.01
N VAL A 318 -20.21 22.58 9.09
CA VAL A 318 -20.93 21.31 9.10
C VAL A 318 -22.16 21.36 10.00
N PRO A 319 -23.19 20.51 9.80
CA PRO A 319 -24.31 20.44 10.69
C PRO A 319 -23.96 19.82 12.06
N ALA A 320 -24.77 20.11 13.06
CA ALA A 320 -24.57 19.64 14.43
C ALA A 320 -24.47 18.11 14.56
N SER A 321 -25.09 17.33 13.64
CA SER A 321 -25.01 15.88 13.63
C SER A 321 -23.59 15.33 13.47
N MET A 322 -22.64 16.13 12.97
CA MET A 322 -21.25 15.72 12.77
C MET A 322 -20.32 16.18 13.90
N VAL A 323 -20.73 17.21 14.68
CA VAL A 323 -19.87 17.86 15.69
C VAL A 323 -19.58 16.89 16.84
N GLY A 324 -18.29 16.70 17.17
CA GLY A 324 -17.86 15.81 18.26
C GLY A 324 -18.11 14.32 18.03
N LYS A 325 -18.44 13.91 16.80
CA LYS A 325 -18.75 12.52 16.43
C LYS A 325 -17.61 11.77 15.73
N GLY A 326 -16.38 12.30 15.81
CA GLY A 326 -15.19 11.67 15.22
C GLY A 326 -14.96 11.96 13.74
N PHE A 327 -15.79 12.79 13.11
CA PHE A 327 -15.55 13.25 11.74
C PHE A 327 -14.29 14.13 11.67
N VAL A 328 -13.59 14.03 10.55
CA VAL A 328 -12.34 14.78 10.33
C VAL A 328 -12.36 15.43 8.96
N ILE A 329 -12.00 16.70 8.88
CA ILE A 329 -11.67 17.32 7.60
C ILE A 329 -10.21 16.99 7.29
N ARG A 330 -9.98 16.50 6.10
CA ARG A 330 -8.63 16.21 5.60
C ARG A 330 -8.30 17.14 4.44
N VAL A 331 -7.08 17.65 4.44
CA VAL A 331 -6.51 18.38 3.32
C VAL A 331 -5.37 17.55 2.70
N GLY A 332 -5.50 17.20 1.42
CA GLY A 332 -4.58 16.36 0.68
C GLY A 332 -4.99 14.87 0.63
N ALA A 333 -4.96 14.28 -0.56
CA ALA A 333 -5.32 12.88 -0.80
C ALA A 333 -4.21 11.91 -0.36
N ASN A 334 -2.95 12.28 -0.58
CA ASN A 334 -1.77 11.43 -0.42
C ASN A 334 -1.39 11.32 1.06
N VAL A 335 -1.47 10.12 1.60
CA VAL A 335 -1.26 9.85 3.03
C VAL A 335 0.01 9.07 3.34
N SER A 336 0.72 8.57 2.30
CA SER A 336 1.98 7.88 2.51
C SER A 336 3.03 8.83 3.05
N ASP A 337 3.62 8.46 4.16
CA ASP A 337 4.78 9.10 4.78
C ASP A 337 6.07 8.27 4.61
N LYS A 338 5.97 7.11 3.96
CA LYS A 338 7.10 6.23 3.69
C LYS A 338 7.83 6.66 2.44
N TYR A 339 9.14 6.79 2.59
CA TYR A 339 10.01 7.13 1.49
C TYR A 339 10.87 5.93 1.10
N ILE A 340 10.50 5.27 0.00
CA ILE A 340 11.16 4.06 -0.49
C ILE A 340 11.89 4.27 -1.83
N LYS A 341 11.84 5.50 -2.37
CA LYS A 341 12.56 5.87 -3.59
C LYS A 341 14.03 6.22 -3.34
N SER A 342 14.83 6.08 -4.39
CA SER A 342 16.19 6.64 -4.43
C SER A 342 16.24 8.16 -4.53
N THR A 343 15.10 8.80 -4.84
CA THR A 343 14.99 10.28 -4.99
C THR A 343 13.81 10.80 -4.18
N ILE A 344 14.00 11.93 -3.49
CA ILE A 344 12.95 12.67 -2.78
C ILE A 344 12.31 13.65 -3.76
N THR A 345 11.01 13.58 -3.93
CA THR A 345 10.23 14.39 -4.88
C THR A 345 9.14 15.22 -4.22
N ARG A 346 8.87 15.03 -2.94
CA ARG A 346 7.97 15.81 -2.10
C ARG A 346 8.32 15.63 -0.61
N PRO A 347 7.80 16.47 0.31
CA PRO A 347 7.88 16.19 1.74
C PRO A 347 7.24 14.84 2.10
N PHE A 348 7.68 14.23 3.20
CA PHE A 348 7.16 12.94 3.64
C PHE A 348 5.67 13.02 3.94
N ARG A 349 5.25 14.01 4.72
CA ARG A 349 3.86 14.27 5.07
C ARG A 349 3.37 15.55 4.41
N ILE A 350 2.29 15.46 3.65
CA ILE A 350 1.66 16.56 2.92
C ILE A 350 0.14 16.63 3.14
N SER A 351 -0.42 15.63 3.83
CA SER A 351 -1.86 15.58 4.15
C SER A 351 -2.05 15.75 5.65
N ASN A 352 -2.85 16.74 6.07
CA ASN A 352 -3.17 16.99 7.47
C ASN A 352 -4.66 16.86 7.78
N LYS A 353 -4.99 16.80 9.06
CA LYS A 353 -6.31 16.46 9.60
C LYS A 353 -6.79 17.52 10.58
N PHE A 354 -8.06 17.86 10.48
CA PHE A 354 -8.75 18.81 11.37
C PHE A 354 -10.00 18.14 11.94
N PRO A 355 -9.97 17.67 13.22
CA PRO A 355 -11.14 17.07 13.86
C PRO A 355 -12.30 18.06 13.92
N ILE A 356 -13.50 17.59 13.62
CA ILE A 356 -14.74 18.40 13.68
C ILE A 356 -15.26 18.40 15.11
N VAL A 357 -14.80 19.37 15.89
CA VAL A 357 -15.19 19.56 17.30
C VAL A 357 -16.16 20.73 17.49
N SER A 358 -16.38 21.52 16.45
CA SER A 358 -17.32 22.65 16.40
C SER A 358 -18.04 22.68 15.05
N ALA A 359 -19.13 23.43 14.94
CA ALA A 359 -19.87 23.58 13.69
C ALA A 359 -19.03 24.23 12.57
N THR A 360 -18.03 25.02 12.95
CA THR A 360 -17.12 25.72 12.02
C THR A 360 -15.68 25.36 12.37
N THR A 361 -14.92 24.94 11.37
CA THR A 361 -13.51 24.54 11.50
C THR A 361 -12.68 25.28 10.46
N GLU A 362 -11.63 25.98 10.88
CA GLU A 362 -10.62 26.53 9.96
C GLU A 362 -9.59 25.47 9.62
N ILE A 363 -9.19 25.41 8.33
CA ILE A 363 -8.23 24.47 7.80
C ILE A 363 -7.14 25.19 7.00
N ALA A 364 -5.91 24.74 7.11
CA ALA A 364 -4.78 25.27 6.37
C ALA A 364 -3.76 24.17 6.04
N ASN A 365 -3.05 24.33 4.92
CA ASN A 365 -1.96 23.44 4.53
C ASN A 365 -0.95 24.22 3.68
N PRO A 366 0.35 24.22 4.02
CA PRO A 366 1.36 24.96 3.24
C PRO A 366 1.61 24.35 1.87
N ASN A 367 1.17 23.10 1.62
CA ASN A 367 1.21 22.44 0.32
C ASN A 367 -0.09 22.61 -0.46
N GLY A 368 -1.18 23.06 0.18
CA GLY A 368 -2.51 22.93 -0.39
C GLY A 368 -3.02 21.49 -0.42
N GLY A 369 -4.12 21.25 -1.11
CA GLY A 369 -4.65 19.89 -1.27
C GLY A 369 -6.16 19.84 -1.48
N GLY A 370 -6.67 18.73 -2.03
CA GLY A 370 -8.10 18.43 -2.08
C GLY A 370 -8.69 18.38 -0.66
N ILE A 371 -9.91 18.87 -0.51
CA ILE A 371 -10.64 18.86 0.77
C ILE A 371 -11.55 17.65 0.81
N TYR A 372 -11.39 16.82 1.83
CA TYR A 372 -12.14 15.58 2.03
C TYR A 372 -12.77 15.56 3.43
N ILE A 373 -13.83 14.78 3.58
CA ILE A 373 -14.37 14.39 4.88
C ILE A 373 -14.06 12.92 5.13
N ASP A 374 -13.27 12.64 6.17
CA ASP A 374 -13.09 11.29 6.69
C ASP A 374 -14.28 10.98 7.64
N VAL A 375 -15.13 10.05 7.23
CA VAL A 375 -16.33 9.59 7.95
C VAL A 375 -15.91 8.45 8.87
N PRO A 376 -16.06 8.57 10.20
CA PRO A 376 -15.59 7.55 11.12
C PRO A 376 -16.43 6.28 11.04
N TYR A 377 -15.84 5.19 11.48
CA TYR A 377 -16.52 3.89 11.59
C TYR A 377 -17.79 3.98 12.43
N LEU A 378 -18.87 3.38 11.96
CA LEU A 378 -20.22 3.40 12.56
C LEU A 378 -20.87 4.80 12.57
N ALA A 379 -20.37 5.76 11.83
CA ALA A 379 -21.04 7.05 11.72
C ALA A 379 -22.40 6.92 11.03
N ASP A 380 -23.38 7.67 11.53
CA ASP A 380 -24.70 7.80 10.94
C ASP A 380 -25.19 9.25 11.12
N ALA A 381 -24.57 10.19 10.40
CA ALA A 381 -25.02 11.58 10.40
C ALA A 381 -25.95 11.89 9.21
N GLY A 382 -26.20 10.89 8.37
CA GLY A 382 -27.13 10.95 7.24
C GLY A 382 -26.45 10.72 5.87
N PRO A 383 -27.20 10.20 4.89
CA PRO A 383 -26.67 9.85 3.58
C PRO A 383 -26.53 11.06 2.64
N ASN A 384 -27.05 12.24 3.01
CA ASN A 384 -27.00 13.47 2.21
C ASN A 384 -26.82 14.68 3.13
N VAL A 385 -25.56 14.97 3.49
CA VAL A 385 -25.22 16.03 4.43
C VAL A 385 -24.55 17.18 3.70
N PRO A 386 -25.11 18.41 3.78
CA PRO A 386 -24.49 19.59 3.18
C PRO A 386 -23.29 20.07 4.02
N ILE A 387 -22.16 20.27 3.36
CA ILE A 387 -20.94 20.86 3.91
C ILE A 387 -20.71 22.20 3.22
N LYS A 388 -20.61 23.29 3.99
CA LYS A 388 -20.29 24.61 3.43
C LYS A 388 -18.79 24.84 3.52
N ILE A 389 -18.18 25.34 2.44
CA ILE A 389 -16.75 25.60 2.35
C ILE A 389 -16.54 27.02 1.82
N GLN A 390 -15.79 27.82 2.57
CA GLN A 390 -15.42 29.18 2.20
C GLN A 390 -13.91 29.28 2.00
N ASN A 391 -13.43 30.09 1.06
CA ASN A 391 -12.03 30.25 0.66
C ASN A 391 -11.42 28.97 0.07
N ALA A 392 -12.18 28.25 -0.73
CA ALA A 392 -11.68 27.09 -1.49
C ALA A 392 -11.78 27.36 -2.98
N VAL A 393 -11.06 26.54 -3.75
CA VAL A 393 -11.06 26.57 -5.23
C VAL A 393 -11.81 25.36 -5.73
N PRO A 394 -12.71 25.49 -6.72
CA PRO A 394 -13.32 24.33 -7.35
C PRO A 394 -12.28 23.38 -7.98
N ALA A 395 -12.42 22.11 -7.71
CA ALA A 395 -11.62 21.04 -8.32
C ALA A 395 -12.43 20.34 -9.42
N PRO A 396 -11.80 19.81 -10.46
CA PRO A 396 -12.49 18.91 -11.37
C PRO A 396 -13.00 17.70 -10.57
N PHE A 397 -14.31 17.49 -10.64
CA PHE A 397 -14.99 16.46 -9.90
C PHE A 397 -16.01 15.76 -10.78
N PHE A 398 -15.85 14.46 -10.96
CA PHE A 398 -16.83 13.62 -11.63
C PHE A 398 -17.39 12.60 -10.66
N SER A 399 -18.70 12.53 -10.57
CA SER A 399 -19.38 11.55 -9.74
C SER A 399 -20.54 10.93 -10.51
N SER A 400 -20.63 9.59 -10.49
CA SER A 400 -21.78 8.83 -10.98
C SER A 400 -22.71 8.40 -9.83
N THR A 401 -22.43 8.80 -8.58
CA THR A 401 -23.30 8.51 -7.44
C THR A 401 -24.63 9.26 -7.55
N ALA A 402 -25.71 8.68 -7.02
CA ALA A 402 -27.01 9.37 -7.01
C ALA A 402 -26.97 10.69 -6.22
N LEU A 403 -26.06 10.82 -5.24
CA LEU A 403 -25.91 12.02 -4.42
C LEU A 403 -25.32 13.20 -5.18
N ASN A 404 -24.29 12.96 -6.02
CA ASN A 404 -23.48 13.99 -6.68
C ASN A 404 -23.40 13.80 -8.19
N ASN A 405 -24.41 13.21 -8.81
CA ASN A 405 -24.37 12.86 -10.24
C ASN A 405 -23.96 14.05 -11.11
N VAL A 406 -22.87 13.85 -11.87
CA VAL A 406 -22.35 14.80 -12.86
C VAL A 406 -22.65 14.25 -14.26
N THR A 407 -23.45 14.96 -15.05
CA THR A 407 -23.73 14.58 -16.44
C THR A 407 -22.49 14.82 -17.32
N LEU A 408 -22.46 14.16 -18.48
CA LEU A 408 -21.42 14.38 -19.48
C LEU A 408 -21.32 15.86 -19.90
N GLN A 409 -22.46 16.54 -20.06
CA GLN A 409 -22.49 17.95 -20.41
C GLN A 409 -21.92 18.84 -19.31
N GLN A 410 -22.26 18.58 -18.04
CA GLN A 410 -21.68 19.30 -16.89
C GLN A 410 -20.17 19.04 -16.75
N TRP A 411 -19.70 17.84 -17.06
CA TRP A 411 -18.28 17.53 -17.11
C TRP A 411 -17.56 18.40 -18.15
N ILE A 412 -18.05 18.39 -19.39
CA ILE A 412 -17.45 19.11 -20.52
C ILE A 412 -17.46 20.63 -20.31
N ASP A 413 -18.57 21.17 -19.83
CA ASP A 413 -18.77 22.61 -19.76
C ASP A 413 -18.19 23.25 -18.50
N ILE A 414 -18.19 22.53 -17.39
CA ILE A 414 -17.87 23.06 -16.06
C ILE A 414 -16.74 22.30 -15.40
N GLN A 415 -16.95 21.03 -15.06
CA GLN A 415 -16.11 20.35 -14.08
C GLN A 415 -14.66 20.20 -14.53
N ARG A 416 -14.39 19.70 -15.72
CA ARG A 416 -13.03 19.51 -16.23
C ARG A 416 -12.23 20.81 -16.40
N LYS A 417 -12.93 21.98 -16.39
CA LYS A 417 -12.32 23.31 -16.53
C LYS A 417 -11.98 23.96 -15.18
N ASN A 418 -12.37 23.34 -14.06
CA ASN A 418 -12.05 23.82 -12.74
C ASN A 418 -10.52 23.88 -12.54
N PRO A 419 -10.00 24.90 -11.85
CA PRO A 419 -8.57 25.22 -11.88
C PRO A 419 -7.68 24.40 -10.94
N ALA A 420 -8.24 23.61 -10.01
CA ALA A 420 -7.43 22.85 -9.08
C ALA A 420 -6.55 21.81 -9.78
N PRO A 421 -5.32 21.54 -9.27
CA PRO A 421 -4.36 20.66 -9.94
C PRO A 421 -4.70 19.17 -9.84
N TRP A 422 -5.69 18.80 -9.03
CA TRP A 422 -6.14 17.42 -8.80
C TRP A 422 -7.63 17.29 -9.04
N ALA A 423 -8.01 16.15 -9.58
CA ALA A 423 -9.38 15.75 -9.90
C ALA A 423 -9.75 14.49 -9.12
N ASP A 424 -10.99 14.43 -8.65
CA ASP A 424 -11.56 13.21 -8.08
C ASP A 424 -12.64 12.65 -9.00
N PHE A 425 -12.58 11.35 -9.26
CA PHE A 425 -13.61 10.58 -9.94
C PHE A 425 -14.16 9.56 -8.97
N GLU A 426 -15.48 9.52 -8.78
CA GLU A 426 -16.12 8.57 -7.86
C GLU A 426 -17.35 7.90 -8.46
N SER A 427 -17.60 6.68 -8.00
CA SER A 427 -18.87 5.96 -8.10
C SER A 427 -19.22 5.37 -6.70
N ASP A 428 -20.31 4.63 -6.61
CA ASP A 428 -20.64 3.88 -5.39
C ASP A 428 -19.70 2.68 -5.14
N LYS A 429 -18.75 2.42 -6.04
CA LYS A 429 -17.86 1.24 -6.01
C LYS A 429 -16.39 1.60 -6.02
N TYR A 430 -16.02 2.70 -6.66
CA TYR A 430 -14.65 3.06 -6.94
C TYR A 430 -14.41 4.56 -6.87
N MET A 431 -13.23 4.96 -6.41
CA MET A 431 -12.76 6.33 -6.41
C MET A 431 -11.31 6.40 -6.86
N MET A 432 -10.95 7.45 -7.61
CA MET A 432 -9.57 7.75 -7.96
C MET A 432 -9.30 9.24 -7.89
N THR A 433 -8.11 9.59 -7.39
CA THR A 433 -7.59 10.97 -7.38
C THR A 433 -6.44 11.08 -8.37
N LEU A 434 -6.60 11.91 -9.38
CA LEU A 434 -5.72 12.04 -10.54
C LEU A 434 -5.24 13.48 -10.74
N PRO A 435 -4.06 13.70 -11.37
CA PRO A 435 -3.65 15.04 -11.81
C PRO A 435 -4.61 15.61 -12.84
N THR A 436 -5.06 16.84 -12.63
CA THR A 436 -6.01 17.51 -13.56
C THR A 436 -5.45 17.62 -14.98
N ARG A 437 -4.13 17.75 -15.15
CA ARG A 437 -3.51 17.77 -16.48
C ARG A 437 -3.78 16.52 -17.33
N TRP A 438 -4.14 15.40 -16.70
CA TRP A 438 -4.49 14.16 -17.39
C TRP A 438 -5.91 14.22 -17.97
N ILE A 439 -6.80 15.03 -17.38
CA ILE A 439 -8.25 14.94 -17.64
C ILE A 439 -8.82 16.15 -18.37
N TYR A 440 -8.08 17.23 -18.59
CA TYR A 440 -8.61 18.41 -19.28
C TYR A 440 -9.22 18.12 -20.66
N ALA A 441 -8.60 17.21 -21.42
CA ALA A 441 -9.08 16.77 -22.72
C ALA A 441 -9.90 15.47 -22.64
N TYR A 442 -10.16 14.94 -21.43
CA TYR A 442 -10.87 13.68 -21.30
C TYR A 442 -12.35 13.85 -21.62
N ALA A 443 -12.82 13.11 -22.62
CA ALA A 443 -14.13 13.38 -23.23
C ALA A 443 -15.28 12.67 -22.50
N ASP A 444 -15.07 11.43 -22.03
CA ASP A 444 -16.17 10.57 -21.54
C ASP A 444 -15.86 9.86 -20.21
N PRO A 445 -15.97 10.57 -19.08
CA PRO A 445 -15.83 9.96 -17.77
C PRO A 445 -17.01 9.05 -17.40
N VAL A 446 -18.17 9.20 -18.07
CA VAL A 446 -19.34 8.34 -17.82
C VAL A 446 -19.04 6.91 -18.24
N ALA A 447 -18.58 6.71 -19.46
CA ALA A 447 -18.19 5.39 -19.95
C ALA A 447 -17.01 4.82 -19.16
N LEU A 448 -16.03 5.66 -18.79
CA LEU A 448 -14.89 5.25 -17.98
C LEU A 448 -15.32 4.70 -16.61
N MET A 449 -16.12 5.45 -15.86
CA MET A 449 -16.53 5.03 -14.52
C MET A 449 -17.49 3.84 -14.57
N ALA A 450 -18.33 3.74 -15.60
CA ALA A 450 -19.15 2.55 -15.83
C ALA A 450 -18.30 1.30 -16.12
N ASP A 451 -17.15 1.44 -16.77
CA ASP A 451 -16.22 0.35 -17.00
C ASP A 451 -15.47 -0.04 -15.70
N TRP A 452 -15.03 0.95 -14.93
CA TRP A 452 -14.46 0.70 -13.59
C TRP A 452 -15.46 0.00 -12.66
N ASP A 453 -16.74 0.37 -12.70
CA ASP A 453 -17.78 -0.28 -11.90
C ASP A 453 -17.94 -1.76 -12.24
N LYS A 454 -17.87 -2.14 -13.52
CA LYS A 454 -17.88 -3.56 -13.95
C LYS A 454 -16.64 -4.31 -13.41
N ARG A 455 -15.47 -3.67 -13.45
CA ARG A 455 -14.24 -4.25 -12.89
C ARG A 455 -14.38 -4.45 -11.37
N MET A 456 -14.92 -3.45 -10.65
CA MET A 456 -15.14 -3.51 -9.21
C MET A 456 -16.24 -4.51 -8.83
N ASP A 457 -17.23 -4.74 -9.67
CA ASP A 457 -18.19 -5.81 -9.51
C ASP A 457 -17.50 -7.18 -9.53
N ALA A 458 -16.63 -7.43 -10.50
CA ALA A 458 -15.87 -8.69 -10.58
C ALA A 458 -14.94 -8.87 -9.37
N VAL A 459 -14.29 -7.80 -8.91
CA VAL A 459 -13.46 -7.81 -7.69
C VAL A 459 -14.33 -8.12 -6.47
N SER A 460 -15.47 -7.43 -6.31
CA SER A 460 -16.37 -7.60 -5.16
C SER A 460 -16.96 -9.01 -5.10
N ASP A 461 -17.38 -9.55 -6.26
CA ASP A 461 -17.87 -10.92 -6.36
C ASP A 461 -16.81 -11.92 -5.92
N LEU A 462 -15.58 -11.82 -6.47
CA LEU A 462 -14.48 -12.74 -6.15
C LEU A 462 -14.10 -12.70 -4.67
N VAL A 463 -14.13 -11.54 -4.03
CA VAL A 463 -13.84 -11.41 -2.59
C VAL A 463 -15.05 -11.64 -1.71
N GLY A 464 -16.23 -11.94 -2.27
CA GLY A 464 -17.46 -12.23 -1.55
C GLY A 464 -18.04 -11.03 -0.80
N ARG A 465 -17.96 -9.83 -1.39
CA ARG A 465 -18.47 -8.57 -0.82
C ARG A 465 -19.63 -8.00 -1.63
N PRO A 466 -20.48 -7.17 -1.02
CA PRO A 466 -21.48 -6.41 -1.78
C PRO A 466 -20.81 -5.55 -2.86
N ARG A 467 -21.42 -5.46 -4.04
CA ARG A 467 -20.93 -4.64 -5.16
C ARG A 467 -21.05 -3.15 -4.86
N VAL A 468 -22.12 -2.73 -4.18
CA VAL A 468 -22.31 -1.37 -3.69
C VAL A 468 -22.07 -1.35 -2.18
N ARG A 469 -21.28 -0.41 -1.70
CA ARG A 469 -20.83 -0.35 -0.32
C ARG A 469 -21.14 1.00 0.29
N ASN A 470 -21.81 1.01 1.44
CA ASN A 470 -22.00 2.21 2.27
C ASN A 470 -20.81 2.48 3.21
N ASN A 471 -19.72 1.77 3.04
CA ASN A 471 -18.48 1.91 3.80
C ASN A 471 -17.36 2.46 2.92
N GLN A 472 -16.12 2.05 3.15
CA GLN A 472 -15.01 2.36 2.25
C GLN A 472 -15.23 1.75 0.86
N ILE A 473 -15.23 2.58 -0.15
CA ILE A 473 -15.09 2.15 -1.54
C ILE A 473 -13.62 1.90 -1.86
N LEU A 474 -13.34 1.15 -2.91
CA LEU A 474 -11.97 0.98 -3.38
C LEU A 474 -11.44 2.32 -3.92
N TYR A 475 -10.26 2.72 -3.45
CA TYR A 475 -9.73 4.05 -3.70
C TYR A 475 -8.26 4.02 -4.07
N VAL A 476 -7.92 4.67 -5.18
CA VAL A 476 -6.54 4.83 -5.68
C VAL A 476 -6.19 6.31 -5.80
N ALA A 477 -5.00 6.69 -5.34
CA ALA A 477 -4.45 8.03 -5.54
C ALA A 477 -3.05 7.95 -6.13
N VAL A 478 -2.79 8.80 -7.10
CA VAL A 478 -1.47 8.91 -7.73
C VAL A 478 -0.52 9.70 -6.82
N ASP A 479 0.73 9.21 -6.65
CA ASP A 479 1.71 9.83 -5.74
C ASP A 479 3.13 9.73 -6.30
N THR A 480 3.91 10.81 -6.20
CA THR A 480 5.30 10.82 -6.68
C THR A 480 6.27 10.17 -5.69
N SER A 481 5.89 9.95 -4.44
CA SER A 481 6.79 9.45 -3.39
C SER A 481 7.00 7.94 -3.43
N LEU A 482 6.18 7.21 -4.18
CA LEU A 482 6.23 5.76 -4.22
C LEU A 482 7.34 5.24 -5.15
N SER A 483 7.98 4.13 -4.80
CA SER A 483 8.86 3.37 -5.70
C SER A 483 8.06 2.29 -6.40
N GLY A 484 8.49 1.91 -7.61
CA GLY A 484 7.74 0.96 -8.44
C GLY A 484 6.52 1.60 -9.11
N ASP A 485 5.67 0.80 -9.69
CA ASP A 485 4.52 1.26 -10.47
C ASP A 485 3.30 1.55 -9.60
N ALA A 486 3.04 0.70 -8.60
CA ALA A 486 1.98 0.88 -7.61
C ALA A 486 2.41 0.29 -6.26
N PHE A 487 1.69 0.63 -5.20
CA PHE A 487 1.99 0.15 -3.86
C PHE A 487 0.77 0.26 -2.94
N SER A 488 0.40 -0.85 -2.29
CA SER A 488 -0.67 -0.86 -1.31
C SER A 488 -0.14 -0.55 0.08
N ILE A 489 -0.07 0.72 0.43
CA ILE A 489 0.42 1.21 1.73
C ILE A 489 -0.69 1.75 2.62
N GLY A 490 -1.93 1.44 2.30
CA GLY A 490 -3.09 1.88 3.07
C GLY A 490 -4.24 2.36 2.20
N TYR A 491 -4.93 3.37 2.67
CA TYR A 491 -6.09 3.95 2.01
C TYR A 491 -5.85 5.45 1.75
N PRO A 492 -5.69 5.88 0.51
CA PRO A 492 -5.81 5.14 -0.76
C PRO A 492 -4.63 4.19 -1.05
N THR A 493 -4.85 3.25 -1.96
CA THR A 493 -3.78 2.54 -2.65
C THR A 493 -3.02 3.56 -3.51
N GLY A 494 -1.70 3.55 -3.44
CA GLY A 494 -0.88 4.54 -4.14
C GLY A 494 -0.42 4.04 -5.51
N ASN A 495 -0.23 4.98 -6.45
CA ASN A 495 0.45 4.71 -7.71
C ASN A 495 1.57 5.73 -7.96
N ASN A 496 2.75 5.23 -8.34
CA ASN A 496 3.97 6.04 -8.53
C ASN A 496 4.09 6.74 -9.89
N SER A 497 3.14 6.65 -10.72
CA SER A 497 3.32 6.94 -12.14
C SER A 497 3.35 8.43 -12.51
N ILE A 498 3.55 9.32 -11.55
CA ILE A 498 3.87 10.72 -11.83
C ILE A 498 5.38 10.91 -11.78
N ALA A 499 5.97 11.20 -12.92
CA ALA A 499 7.25 11.89 -12.95
C ALA A 499 6.96 13.39 -13.02
N PRO A 500 7.29 14.18 -11.99
CA PRO A 500 7.03 15.62 -12.01
C PRO A 500 7.66 16.34 -13.20
N ALA A 501 8.76 15.81 -13.73
CA ALA A 501 9.46 16.35 -14.88
C ALA A 501 9.01 15.79 -16.24
N SER A 502 8.17 14.74 -16.26
CA SER A 502 7.73 14.16 -17.52
C SER A 502 6.47 14.87 -18.03
N PRO A 503 6.51 15.47 -19.22
CA PRO A 503 5.33 16.04 -19.83
C PRO A 503 4.29 14.97 -20.22
N THR A 504 4.69 13.69 -20.25
CA THR A 504 3.86 12.58 -20.72
C THR A 504 3.32 11.71 -19.60
N ASP A 505 3.79 11.88 -18.35
CA ASP A 505 3.42 11.06 -17.18
C ASP A 505 3.51 9.52 -17.42
N GLY A 506 4.30 9.10 -18.39
CA GLY A 506 4.48 7.71 -18.75
C GLY A 506 3.16 7.03 -19.18
N ASN A 507 3.07 5.73 -18.94
CA ASN A 507 1.88 4.94 -19.25
C ASN A 507 0.77 5.02 -18.18
N ALA A 508 1.04 5.64 -17.04
CA ALA A 508 0.13 5.67 -15.90
C ALA A 508 -1.22 6.29 -16.20
N LYS A 509 -1.22 7.39 -16.95
CA LYS A 509 -2.44 8.00 -17.43
C LYS A 509 -3.36 6.98 -18.13
N ASN A 510 -2.78 6.12 -18.96
CA ASN A 510 -3.52 5.13 -19.71
C ASN A 510 -4.11 4.04 -18.80
N TRP A 511 -3.46 3.70 -17.69
CA TRP A 511 -3.95 2.66 -16.77
C TRP A 511 -5.28 3.04 -16.13
N TYR A 512 -5.46 4.31 -15.80
CA TYR A 512 -6.69 4.82 -15.17
C TYR A 512 -7.75 5.30 -16.15
N LEU A 513 -7.31 5.89 -17.27
CA LEU A 513 -8.17 6.59 -18.19
C LEU A 513 -8.49 5.80 -19.48
N THR A 514 -8.06 4.56 -19.60
CA THR A 514 -8.39 3.68 -20.73
C THR A 514 -9.42 2.64 -20.30
N PRO A 515 -10.66 2.73 -20.80
CA PRO A 515 -11.64 1.66 -20.60
C PRO A 515 -11.30 0.43 -21.43
N GLY A 516 -11.86 -0.73 -21.05
CA GLY A 516 -11.72 -1.98 -21.78
C GLY A 516 -10.67 -2.94 -21.24
N LYS A 517 -10.32 -3.96 -22.03
CA LYS A 517 -9.55 -5.14 -21.60
C LYS A 517 -8.04 -4.91 -21.42
N ASP A 518 -7.52 -3.75 -21.83
CA ASP A 518 -6.08 -3.47 -21.82
C ASP A 518 -5.69 -2.60 -20.62
N PHE A 519 -6.25 -2.94 -19.46
CA PHE A 519 -5.92 -2.33 -18.19
C PHE A 519 -4.59 -2.86 -17.62
N TRP A 520 -3.98 -2.13 -16.71
CA TRP A 520 -2.73 -2.51 -16.04
C TRP A 520 -3.02 -3.43 -14.83
N GLN A 521 -2.40 -4.61 -14.82
CA GLN A 521 -2.67 -5.62 -13.78
C GLN A 521 -2.16 -5.22 -12.39
N THR A 522 -1.11 -4.37 -12.30
CA THR A 522 -0.52 -3.95 -11.02
C THR A 522 -1.54 -3.26 -10.11
N GLU A 523 -2.48 -2.49 -10.68
CA GLU A 523 -3.56 -1.88 -9.89
C GLU A 523 -4.41 -2.93 -9.17
N PHE A 524 -4.74 -4.03 -9.85
CA PHE A 524 -5.51 -5.12 -9.25
C PHE A 524 -4.67 -5.95 -8.31
N HIS A 525 -3.36 -6.07 -8.53
CA HIS A 525 -2.42 -6.66 -7.58
C HIS A 525 -2.45 -5.89 -6.25
N GLU A 526 -2.28 -4.58 -6.27
CA GLU A 526 -2.29 -3.73 -5.09
C GLU A 526 -3.66 -3.67 -4.41
N LEU A 527 -4.74 -3.59 -5.18
CA LEU A 527 -6.10 -3.73 -4.65
C LEU A 527 -6.32 -5.11 -4.02
N GLY A 528 -5.67 -6.13 -4.56
CA GLY A 528 -5.68 -7.50 -4.03
C GLY A 528 -5.13 -7.59 -2.62
N HIS A 529 -4.04 -6.91 -2.30
CA HIS A 529 -3.49 -6.85 -0.94
C HIS A 529 -4.54 -6.34 0.07
N ALA A 530 -5.35 -5.36 -0.33
CA ALA A 530 -6.42 -4.84 0.50
C ALA A 530 -7.65 -5.75 0.58
N GLN A 531 -7.87 -6.65 -0.37
CA GLN A 531 -9.13 -7.39 -0.54
C GLN A 531 -9.03 -8.91 -0.31
N LEU A 532 -7.95 -9.56 -0.76
CA LEU A 532 -7.81 -11.02 -0.71
C LEU A 532 -6.99 -11.54 0.47
N PHE A 533 -6.37 -10.67 1.22
CA PHE A 533 -5.41 -11.05 2.24
C PHE A 533 -5.97 -12.07 3.24
N GLY A 534 -5.21 -13.15 3.46
CA GLY A 534 -5.53 -14.21 4.41
C GLY A 534 -6.72 -15.11 4.08
N SER A 535 -7.25 -15.03 2.85
CA SER A 535 -8.52 -15.68 2.51
C SER A 535 -8.43 -16.85 1.57
N PHE A 536 -7.31 -16.94 0.85
CA PHE A 536 -6.98 -18.08 0.01
C PHE A 536 -5.67 -18.69 0.51
N PRO A 537 -5.56 -20.03 0.57
CA PRO A 537 -4.28 -20.67 0.90
C PRO A 537 -3.24 -20.37 -0.17
N GLY A 538 -2.15 -19.72 0.23
CA GLY A 538 -1.06 -19.39 -0.67
C GLY A 538 -0.22 -18.22 -0.19
N SER A 539 0.66 -17.73 -1.05
CA SER A 539 1.43 -16.50 -0.83
C SER A 539 0.61 -15.28 -1.21
N GLY A 540 0.54 -14.29 -0.33
CA GLY A 540 -0.16 -13.03 -0.60
C GLY A 540 0.28 -12.38 -1.91
N GLU A 541 1.58 -12.37 -2.20
CA GLU A 541 2.15 -11.80 -3.44
C GLU A 541 1.75 -12.54 -4.73
N ALA A 542 1.36 -13.81 -4.61
CA ALA A 542 0.89 -14.59 -5.76
C ALA A 542 -0.64 -14.47 -5.93
N ASP A 543 -1.38 -14.69 -4.85
CA ASP A 543 -2.84 -14.85 -4.91
C ASP A 543 -3.57 -13.54 -5.23
N VAL A 544 -2.98 -12.38 -4.91
CA VAL A 544 -3.52 -11.06 -5.28
C VAL A 544 -3.67 -10.86 -6.79
N ASN A 545 -2.84 -11.54 -7.60
CA ASN A 545 -2.94 -11.51 -9.06
C ASN A 545 -4.24 -12.13 -9.60
N LEU A 546 -4.93 -12.93 -8.79
CA LEU A 546 -6.20 -13.55 -9.18
C LEU A 546 -7.29 -12.52 -9.50
N LEU A 547 -7.23 -11.30 -8.89
CA LEU A 547 -8.19 -10.24 -9.19
C LEU A 547 -8.11 -9.83 -10.67
N SER A 548 -6.92 -9.62 -11.21
CA SER A 548 -6.76 -9.22 -12.61
C SER A 548 -7.19 -10.33 -13.58
N VAL A 549 -6.98 -11.60 -13.23
CA VAL A 549 -7.50 -12.73 -14.00
C VAL A 549 -9.02 -12.74 -14.03
N ALA A 550 -9.65 -12.55 -12.87
CA ALA A 550 -11.12 -12.52 -12.78
C ALA A 550 -11.71 -11.35 -13.58
N VAL A 551 -11.13 -10.16 -13.45
CA VAL A 551 -11.58 -8.98 -14.23
C VAL A 551 -11.40 -9.22 -15.72
N SER A 552 -10.23 -9.70 -16.18
CA SER A 552 -9.98 -9.99 -17.59
C SER A 552 -10.98 -10.99 -18.17
N ASN A 553 -11.21 -12.08 -17.46
CA ASN A 553 -12.08 -13.16 -17.94
C ASN A 553 -13.58 -12.81 -17.79
N LYS A 554 -14.02 -12.41 -16.59
CA LYS A 554 -15.46 -12.16 -16.33
C LYS A 554 -16.00 -10.93 -17.05
N VAL A 555 -15.22 -9.83 -17.06
CA VAL A 555 -15.72 -8.55 -17.61
C VAL A 555 -15.53 -8.49 -19.11
N TYR A 556 -14.39 -8.98 -19.60
CA TYR A 556 -13.99 -8.78 -20.99
C TYR A 556 -13.97 -10.06 -21.82
N GLY A 557 -14.29 -11.22 -21.24
CA GLY A 557 -14.31 -12.50 -21.95
C GLY A 557 -12.94 -12.97 -22.42
N VAL A 558 -11.85 -12.46 -21.82
CA VAL A 558 -10.49 -12.88 -22.17
C VAL A 558 -10.31 -14.34 -21.74
N ASP A 559 -9.74 -15.15 -22.63
CA ASP A 559 -9.43 -16.56 -22.32
C ASP A 559 -8.61 -16.70 -21.02
N PHE A 560 -8.82 -17.80 -20.28
CA PHE A 560 -8.18 -18.02 -18.99
C PHE A 560 -6.65 -18.05 -19.06
N ASP A 561 -6.08 -18.63 -20.13
CA ASP A 561 -4.63 -18.71 -20.28
C ASP A 561 -4.03 -17.34 -20.61
N ILE A 562 -4.71 -16.57 -21.47
CA ILE A 562 -4.31 -15.19 -21.76
C ILE A 562 -4.47 -14.30 -20.53
N ALA A 563 -5.55 -14.47 -19.77
CA ALA A 563 -5.81 -13.70 -18.55
C ALA A 563 -4.76 -14.01 -17.46
N LEU A 564 -4.40 -15.28 -17.29
CA LEU A 564 -3.32 -15.70 -16.37
C LEU A 564 -1.98 -15.07 -16.77
N GLY A 565 -1.62 -15.12 -18.06
CA GLY A 565 -0.39 -14.52 -18.56
C GLY A 565 -0.38 -12.99 -18.35
N LYS A 566 -1.48 -12.30 -18.68
CA LYS A 566 -1.62 -10.85 -18.46
C LYS A 566 -1.50 -10.44 -17.00
N SER A 567 -1.88 -11.32 -16.06
CA SER A 567 -1.76 -11.06 -14.62
C SER A 567 -0.30 -11.10 -14.12
N MET A 568 0.62 -11.56 -14.96
CA MET A 568 2.05 -11.62 -14.70
C MET A 568 2.78 -10.73 -15.72
N SER A 569 3.04 -9.49 -15.37
CA SER A 569 3.59 -8.45 -16.27
C SER A 569 4.81 -8.90 -17.10
N ASN A 570 5.61 -9.80 -16.53
CA ASN A 570 6.87 -10.26 -17.11
C ASN A 570 6.77 -11.62 -17.82
N LEU A 571 5.60 -12.27 -17.73
CA LEU A 571 5.35 -13.62 -18.29
C LEU A 571 3.99 -13.64 -18.99
N THR A 572 3.75 -12.66 -19.86
CA THR A 572 2.45 -12.48 -20.54
C THR A 572 2.04 -13.65 -21.43
N TRP A 573 2.95 -14.56 -21.72
CA TRP A 573 2.73 -15.82 -22.46
C TRP A 573 2.43 -17.01 -21.54
N LEU A 574 2.42 -16.82 -20.20
CA LEU A 574 2.22 -17.89 -19.23
C LEU A 574 0.75 -18.31 -19.16
N GLY A 575 0.41 -19.39 -19.86
CA GLY A 575 -0.88 -20.08 -19.66
C GLY A 575 -0.81 -21.17 -18.59
N ARG A 576 -1.97 -21.76 -18.24
CA ARG A 576 -2.08 -22.83 -17.23
C ARG A 576 -1.22 -24.05 -17.55
N ASP A 577 -1.15 -24.45 -18.82
CA ASP A 577 -0.34 -25.59 -19.27
C ASP A 577 1.14 -25.34 -19.01
N LEU A 578 1.61 -24.14 -19.35
CA LEU A 578 3.00 -23.77 -19.14
C LEU A 578 3.33 -23.64 -17.65
N ALA A 579 2.40 -23.12 -16.84
CA ALA A 579 2.53 -23.07 -15.39
C ALA A 579 2.56 -24.48 -14.77
N ALA A 580 1.72 -25.40 -15.27
CA ALA A 580 1.71 -26.80 -14.81
C ALA A 580 3.03 -27.51 -15.14
N VAL A 581 3.54 -27.37 -16.37
CA VAL A 581 4.84 -27.97 -16.72
C VAL A 581 5.96 -27.34 -15.90
N ASN A 582 5.93 -26.00 -15.70
CA ASN A 582 6.89 -25.30 -14.83
C ASN A 582 6.91 -25.85 -13.38
N TRP A 583 5.79 -26.38 -12.90
CA TRP A 583 5.72 -27.08 -11.62
C TRP A 583 6.21 -28.51 -11.71
N MET A 584 5.73 -29.29 -12.69
CA MET A 584 6.02 -30.70 -12.82
C MET A 584 7.49 -31.04 -13.08
N VAL A 585 8.26 -30.14 -13.70
CA VAL A 585 9.70 -30.32 -13.92
C VAL A 585 10.56 -30.10 -12.68
N THR A 586 9.99 -29.54 -11.60
CA THR A 586 10.75 -29.21 -10.39
C THR A 586 11.17 -30.45 -9.59
N PRO A 587 12.34 -30.43 -8.94
CA PRO A 587 12.73 -31.49 -8.00
C PRO A 587 11.70 -31.73 -6.89
N ASN A 588 11.05 -30.69 -6.37
CA ASN A 588 10.06 -30.84 -5.31
C ASN A 588 8.80 -31.56 -5.78
N PHE A 589 8.29 -31.28 -6.98
CA PHE A 589 7.16 -32.04 -7.54
C PHE A 589 7.51 -33.51 -7.69
N ARG A 590 8.66 -33.82 -8.31
CA ARG A 590 9.13 -35.20 -8.53
C ARG A 590 9.34 -36.00 -7.24
N ALA A 591 9.69 -35.29 -6.15
CA ALA A 591 9.82 -35.86 -4.81
C ALA A 591 8.50 -35.95 -4.02
N GLY A 592 7.37 -35.57 -4.62
CA GLY A 592 6.07 -35.55 -3.96
C GLY A 592 6.00 -34.55 -2.78
N LYS A 593 6.82 -33.48 -2.78
CA LYS A 593 6.83 -32.44 -1.75
C LYS A 593 5.80 -31.35 -2.04
N PRO A 594 5.32 -30.65 -1.00
CA PRO A 594 4.48 -29.47 -1.20
C PRO A 594 5.25 -28.37 -1.95
N MET A 595 4.53 -27.48 -2.62
CA MET A 595 5.09 -26.30 -3.29
C MET A 595 5.66 -25.33 -2.26
N ASP A 596 6.88 -24.85 -2.47
CA ASP A 596 7.51 -23.85 -1.58
C ASP A 596 6.95 -22.47 -1.84
N ILE A 597 6.18 -21.94 -0.90
CA ILE A 597 5.59 -20.60 -0.96
C ILE A 597 6.57 -19.48 -0.57
N SER A 598 7.71 -19.85 0.05
CA SER A 598 8.70 -18.89 0.55
C SER A 598 9.71 -18.43 -0.51
N ASN A 599 9.75 -19.09 -1.66
CA ASN A 599 10.74 -18.89 -2.73
C ASN A 599 12.22 -19.05 -2.27
N THR A 600 12.47 -19.84 -1.23
CA THR A 600 13.81 -19.97 -0.62
C THR A 600 14.60 -21.17 -1.13
N THR A 601 13.95 -22.17 -1.70
CA THR A 601 14.61 -23.36 -2.20
C THR A 601 15.14 -23.19 -3.62
N LYS A 602 16.20 -23.93 -3.97
CA LYS A 602 16.71 -24.06 -5.34
C LYS A 602 16.00 -25.17 -6.14
N ASP A 603 15.12 -25.92 -5.49
CA ASP A 603 14.41 -27.06 -6.05
C ASP A 603 13.11 -26.69 -6.76
N GLU A 604 12.81 -25.41 -6.84
CA GLU A 604 11.64 -24.85 -7.49
C GLU A 604 11.91 -23.51 -8.18
N THR A 605 11.04 -23.12 -9.10
CA THR A 605 10.93 -21.77 -9.64
C THR A 605 10.11 -20.90 -8.71
N ARG A 606 10.00 -19.59 -9.00
CA ARG A 606 9.28 -18.64 -8.14
C ARG A 606 7.79 -19.02 -7.99
N TYR A 607 7.26 -18.99 -6.77
CA TYR A 607 5.87 -19.36 -6.47
C TYR A 607 4.83 -18.55 -7.24
N GLN A 608 5.04 -17.25 -7.44
CA GLN A 608 4.13 -16.38 -8.22
C GLN A 608 3.87 -16.88 -9.64
N GLN A 609 4.79 -17.64 -10.24
CA GLN A 609 4.67 -18.15 -11.61
C GLN A 609 3.70 -19.34 -11.73
N ARG A 610 3.21 -19.89 -10.62
CA ARG A 610 2.38 -21.10 -10.62
C ARG A 610 1.38 -21.19 -9.44
N GLY A 611 1.67 -20.49 -8.32
CA GLY A 611 0.97 -20.73 -7.04
C GLY A 611 -0.52 -20.47 -7.06
N TYR A 612 -1.00 -19.44 -7.76
CA TYR A 612 -2.43 -19.13 -7.85
C TYR A 612 -3.13 -19.77 -9.07
N ALA A 613 -2.39 -20.47 -9.95
CA ALA A 613 -2.97 -21.17 -11.09
C ALA A 613 -4.04 -22.19 -10.67
N LYS A 614 -3.95 -22.77 -9.47
CA LYS A 614 -4.98 -23.64 -8.88
C LYS A 614 -6.38 -23.01 -8.83
N TYR A 615 -6.46 -21.72 -8.52
CA TYR A 615 -7.74 -21.00 -8.47
C TYR A 615 -8.26 -20.69 -9.88
N VAL A 616 -7.35 -20.40 -10.81
CA VAL A 616 -7.70 -20.22 -12.23
C VAL A 616 -8.23 -21.53 -12.82
N GLU A 617 -7.62 -22.68 -12.47
CA GLU A 617 -8.11 -23.99 -12.85
C GLU A 617 -9.50 -24.31 -12.27
N ILE A 618 -9.72 -24.00 -10.99
CA ILE A 618 -11.04 -24.19 -10.36
C ILE A 618 -12.09 -23.34 -11.08
N ALA A 619 -11.75 -22.07 -11.38
CA ALA A 619 -12.65 -21.20 -12.12
C ALA A 619 -12.93 -21.69 -13.56
N ALA A 620 -11.91 -22.22 -14.24
CA ALA A 620 -12.06 -22.75 -15.59
C ALA A 620 -12.89 -24.06 -15.65
N LEU A 621 -12.75 -24.93 -14.65
CA LEU A 621 -13.45 -26.22 -14.60
C LEU A 621 -14.86 -26.11 -14.01
N PHE A 622 -15.08 -25.22 -13.06
CA PHE A 622 -16.32 -25.17 -12.27
C PHE A 622 -17.02 -23.80 -12.32
N GLY A 623 -16.40 -22.79 -12.94
CA GLY A 623 -16.90 -21.41 -13.03
C GLY A 623 -16.51 -20.55 -11.82
N TRP A 624 -16.37 -19.24 -12.03
CA TRP A 624 -16.04 -18.24 -11.00
C TRP A 624 -17.02 -18.27 -9.83
N GLY A 625 -18.33 -18.47 -10.11
CA GLY A 625 -19.36 -18.48 -9.07
C GLY A 625 -19.11 -19.46 -7.92
N LYS A 626 -18.26 -20.49 -8.13
CA LYS A 626 -17.88 -21.43 -7.07
C LYS A 626 -16.87 -20.84 -6.10
N LEU A 627 -15.87 -20.12 -6.60
CA LEU A 627 -14.92 -19.38 -5.75
C LEU A 627 -15.61 -18.19 -5.05
N GLU A 628 -16.47 -17.49 -5.76
CA GLU A 628 -17.26 -16.37 -5.25
C GLU A 628 -18.19 -16.81 -4.12
N GLY A 629 -18.93 -17.93 -4.32
CA GLY A 629 -19.78 -18.51 -3.30
C GLY A 629 -19.02 -18.99 -2.06
N PHE A 630 -17.89 -19.65 -2.27
CA PHE A 630 -16.98 -20.01 -1.19
C PHE A 630 -16.57 -18.75 -0.37
N ARG A 631 -16.19 -17.70 -1.06
CA ARG A 631 -15.72 -16.47 -0.42
C ARG A 631 -16.83 -15.73 0.32
N ALA A 632 -18.02 -15.65 -0.27
CA ALA A 632 -19.18 -15.05 0.36
C ALA A 632 -19.58 -15.78 1.66
N GLU A 633 -19.53 -17.13 1.65
CA GLU A 633 -19.80 -17.93 2.84
C GLU A 633 -18.73 -17.77 3.92
N GLU A 634 -17.42 -17.73 3.55
CA GLU A 634 -16.34 -17.44 4.51
C GLU A 634 -16.53 -16.07 5.19
N ASN A 635 -16.93 -15.05 4.42
CA ASN A 635 -17.24 -13.72 4.97
C ASN A 635 -18.49 -13.75 5.86
N ARG A 636 -19.54 -14.48 5.48
CA ARG A 636 -20.75 -14.62 6.29
C ARG A 636 -20.45 -15.28 7.63
N VAL A 637 -19.75 -16.41 7.62
CA VAL A 637 -19.37 -17.16 8.82
C VAL A 637 -18.53 -16.29 9.75
N TYR A 638 -17.57 -15.56 9.20
CA TYR A 638 -16.72 -14.66 9.97
C TYR A 638 -17.53 -13.52 10.64
N ARG A 639 -18.44 -12.87 9.91
CA ARG A 639 -19.30 -11.80 10.43
C ARG A 639 -20.26 -12.29 11.51
N ALA A 640 -20.82 -13.45 11.30
CA ALA A 640 -21.72 -14.08 12.29
C ALA A 640 -20.98 -14.57 13.53
N LYS A 641 -19.62 -14.48 13.55
CA LYS A 641 -18.78 -15.07 14.59
C LYS A 641 -19.06 -16.57 14.81
N GLU A 642 -19.51 -17.23 13.75
CA GLU A 642 -19.68 -18.68 13.77
C GLU A 642 -18.31 -19.35 13.86
N ASP A 643 -18.20 -20.40 14.66
CA ASP A 643 -16.98 -21.20 14.71
C ASP A 643 -16.89 -22.08 13.45
N PRO A 644 -15.93 -21.84 12.55
CA PRO A 644 -15.75 -22.71 11.40
C PRO A 644 -15.37 -24.15 11.81
N LYS A 645 -14.88 -24.38 13.03
CA LYS A 645 -14.60 -25.71 13.56
C LYS A 645 -15.86 -26.55 13.71
N GLY A 646 -17.02 -25.92 13.98
CA GLY A 646 -18.31 -26.61 14.05
C GLY A 646 -18.84 -27.13 12.72
N LYS A 647 -18.21 -26.77 11.58
CA LYS A 647 -18.58 -27.16 10.22
C LYS A 647 -17.56 -28.08 9.53
N GLY A 648 -16.63 -28.69 10.25
CA GLY A 648 -15.63 -29.60 9.73
C GLY A 648 -14.21 -29.27 10.18
N LEU A 649 -13.24 -29.59 9.32
CA LEU A 649 -11.83 -29.43 9.62
C LEU A 649 -11.43 -27.95 9.76
N ALA A 650 -10.49 -27.66 10.68
CA ALA A 650 -9.90 -26.33 10.85
C ALA A 650 -8.71 -26.11 9.88
N GLY A 651 -8.28 -24.86 9.75
CA GLY A 651 -7.10 -24.49 8.97
C GLY A 651 -7.24 -24.76 7.48
N THR A 652 -6.12 -25.11 6.83
CA THR A 652 -6.03 -25.34 5.38
C THR A 652 -6.95 -26.48 4.90
N ASP A 653 -7.03 -27.58 5.64
CA ASP A 653 -7.91 -28.70 5.29
C ASP A 653 -9.40 -28.32 5.34
N GLY A 654 -9.76 -27.47 6.31
CA GLY A 654 -11.10 -26.91 6.38
C GLY A 654 -11.44 -25.99 5.21
N LEU A 655 -10.48 -25.18 4.74
CA LEU A 655 -10.68 -24.36 3.55
C LEU A 655 -10.89 -25.22 2.30
N PHE A 656 -10.11 -26.30 2.14
CA PHE A 656 -10.27 -27.22 1.01
C PHE A 656 -11.62 -27.92 1.02
N LEU A 657 -12.06 -28.39 2.19
CA LEU A 657 -13.40 -28.99 2.34
C LEU A 657 -14.49 -28.00 1.91
N ARG A 658 -14.45 -26.77 2.40
CA ARG A 658 -15.46 -25.75 2.08
C ARG A 658 -15.43 -25.31 0.63
N MET A 659 -14.24 -25.18 0.02
CA MET A 659 -14.12 -24.95 -1.43
C MET A 659 -14.69 -26.10 -2.24
N SER A 660 -14.44 -27.35 -1.83
CA SER A 660 -15.00 -28.54 -2.48
C SER A 660 -16.52 -28.57 -2.37
N ILE A 661 -17.08 -28.22 -1.20
CA ILE A 661 -18.53 -28.07 -1.03
C ILE A 661 -19.10 -27.00 -1.97
N ALA A 662 -18.46 -25.84 -2.07
CA ALA A 662 -18.89 -24.78 -2.97
C ALA A 662 -18.78 -25.19 -4.45
N ALA A 663 -17.74 -25.92 -4.81
CA ALA A 663 -17.58 -26.48 -6.16
C ALA A 663 -18.60 -27.56 -6.50
N GLY A 664 -19.09 -28.30 -5.48
CA GLY A 664 -19.98 -29.45 -5.65
C GLY A 664 -19.23 -30.74 -6.04
N GLY A 665 -17.94 -30.83 -5.77
CA GLY A 665 -17.10 -31.99 -6.07
C GLY A 665 -15.79 -31.97 -5.28
N ASP A 666 -15.11 -33.11 -5.20
CA ASP A 666 -13.83 -33.21 -4.51
C ASP A 666 -12.71 -32.49 -5.29
N LEU A 667 -12.24 -31.37 -4.75
CA LEU A 667 -11.12 -30.60 -5.30
C LEU A 667 -9.74 -31.09 -4.83
N SER A 668 -9.69 -32.07 -3.91
CA SER A 668 -8.42 -32.53 -3.32
C SER A 668 -7.38 -32.98 -4.34
N PRO A 669 -7.74 -33.70 -5.43
CA PRO A 669 -6.74 -34.10 -6.44
C PRO A 669 -6.09 -32.91 -7.13
N LEU A 670 -6.88 -31.90 -7.51
CA LEU A 670 -6.39 -30.70 -8.19
C LEU A 670 -5.51 -29.84 -7.27
N ILE A 671 -5.95 -29.68 -6.04
CA ILE A 671 -5.22 -28.86 -5.04
C ILE A 671 -3.89 -29.54 -4.66
N HIS A 672 -3.91 -30.88 -4.50
CA HIS A 672 -2.68 -31.66 -4.27
C HIS A 672 -1.71 -31.55 -5.46
N PHE A 673 -2.22 -31.67 -6.69
CA PHE A 673 -1.40 -31.46 -7.88
C PHE A 673 -0.68 -30.11 -7.85
N TRP A 674 -1.38 -29.04 -7.47
CA TRP A 674 -0.81 -27.70 -7.34
C TRP A 674 0.01 -27.50 -6.05
N GLY A 675 0.51 -28.58 -5.46
CA GLY A 675 1.51 -28.57 -4.39
C GLY A 675 1.01 -28.18 -3.03
N VAL A 676 -0.32 -28.18 -2.80
CA VAL A 676 -0.88 -27.98 -1.46
C VAL A 676 -1.35 -29.33 -0.93
N GLN A 677 -0.66 -29.84 0.07
CA GLN A 677 -0.96 -31.14 0.66
C GLN A 677 -1.86 -30.97 1.88
N PRO A 678 -2.78 -31.91 2.15
CA PRO A 678 -3.57 -31.90 3.37
C PRO A 678 -2.67 -32.11 4.60
N VAL A 679 -2.97 -31.36 5.66
CA VAL A 679 -2.31 -31.51 6.97
C VAL A 679 -2.70 -32.85 7.60
N ASN A 680 -3.97 -33.24 7.49
CA ASN A 680 -4.49 -34.53 7.89
C ASN A 680 -5.32 -35.16 6.77
N ALA A 681 -4.66 -35.91 5.92
CA ALA A 681 -5.26 -36.49 4.72
C ALA A 681 -6.44 -37.43 5.03
N SER A 682 -6.36 -38.25 6.10
CA SER A 682 -7.43 -39.17 6.47
C SER A 682 -8.68 -38.43 6.99
N ALA A 683 -8.49 -37.40 7.81
CA ALA A 683 -9.58 -36.59 8.29
C ALA A 683 -10.24 -35.78 7.16
N LEU A 684 -9.46 -35.21 6.23
CA LEU A 684 -10.00 -34.51 5.06
C LEU A 684 -10.78 -35.49 4.17
N SER A 685 -10.25 -36.68 3.87
CA SER A 685 -10.93 -37.69 3.07
C SER A 685 -12.25 -38.14 3.70
N ALA A 686 -12.26 -38.36 5.01
CA ALA A 686 -13.50 -38.71 5.75
C ALA A 686 -14.54 -37.57 5.68
N ALA A 687 -14.10 -36.30 5.79
CA ALA A 687 -15.00 -35.15 5.71
C ALA A 687 -15.54 -34.92 4.27
N ILE A 688 -14.73 -35.14 3.24
CA ILE A 688 -15.16 -35.13 1.83
C ILE A 688 -16.23 -36.19 1.59
N ALA A 689 -16.01 -37.41 2.09
CA ALA A 689 -16.98 -38.51 2.00
C ALA A 689 -18.28 -38.20 2.75
N ALA A 690 -18.20 -37.69 3.99
CA ALA A 690 -19.34 -37.27 4.79
C ALA A 690 -20.17 -36.15 4.13
N ALA A 691 -19.53 -35.29 3.39
CA ALA A 691 -20.16 -34.23 2.58
C ALA A 691 -20.73 -34.77 1.24
N ASN A 692 -20.62 -36.07 0.99
CA ASN A 692 -21.03 -36.75 -0.26
C ASN A 692 -20.42 -36.13 -1.53
N LEU A 693 -19.23 -35.59 -1.43
CA LEU A 693 -18.50 -35.03 -2.57
C LEU A 693 -17.85 -36.15 -3.36
N LYS A 694 -18.05 -36.14 -4.67
CA LYS A 694 -17.53 -37.18 -5.57
C LYS A 694 -16.27 -36.68 -6.30
N PRO A 695 -15.36 -37.59 -6.65
CA PRO A 695 -14.27 -37.28 -7.57
C PRO A 695 -14.81 -36.71 -8.88
N SER A 696 -14.12 -35.74 -9.46
CA SER A 696 -14.53 -35.06 -10.70
C SER A 696 -13.84 -35.66 -11.92
N ALA A 697 -14.62 -36.12 -12.92
CA ALA A 697 -14.10 -36.52 -14.19
C ALA A 697 -13.31 -35.41 -14.92
N ALA A 698 -13.78 -34.15 -14.79
CA ALA A 698 -13.08 -33.02 -15.37
C ALA A 698 -11.69 -32.80 -14.76
N ILE A 699 -11.53 -33.01 -13.45
CA ILE A 699 -10.20 -32.97 -12.80
C ILE A 699 -9.33 -34.13 -13.27
N TYR A 700 -9.90 -35.35 -13.33
CA TYR A 700 -9.16 -36.51 -13.84
C TYR A 700 -8.63 -36.27 -15.25
N ASP A 701 -9.51 -35.84 -16.16
CA ASP A 701 -9.14 -35.55 -17.56
C ASP A 701 -8.06 -34.46 -17.63
N ARG A 702 -8.16 -33.43 -16.82
CA ARG A 702 -7.19 -32.35 -16.77
C ARG A 702 -5.80 -32.84 -16.28
N LEU A 703 -5.76 -33.63 -15.21
CA LEU A 703 -4.52 -34.22 -14.71
C LEU A 703 -3.91 -35.21 -15.70
N LYS A 704 -4.71 -36.04 -16.38
CA LYS A 704 -4.25 -36.92 -17.44
C LYS A 704 -3.68 -36.12 -18.61
N TYR A 705 -4.32 -35.02 -18.98
CA TYR A 705 -3.78 -34.13 -20.00
C TYR A 705 -2.42 -33.53 -19.58
N TYR A 706 -2.30 -33.05 -18.35
CA TYR A 706 -1.03 -32.57 -17.83
C TYR A 706 0.08 -33.61 -17.85
N GLN A 707 -0.25 -34.87 -17.60
CA GLN A 707 0.68 -35.97 -17.68
C GLN A 707 1.31 -36.06 -19.07
N THR A 708 0.57 -35.80 -20.15
CA THR A 708 1.08 -35.80 -21.53
C THR A 708 2.05 -34.66 -21.84
N LEU A 709 2.05 -33.60 -21.01
CA LEU A 709 2.90 -32.41 -21.19
C LEU A 709 4.27 -32.54 -20.51
N ILE A 710 4.48 -33.57 -19.67
CA ILE A 710 5.74 -33.75 -18.94
C ILE A 710 6.87 -34.00 -19.93
N PRO A 711 7.96 -33.21 -19.94
CA PRO A 711 9.12 -33.49 -20.76
C PRO A 711 9.75 -34.82 -20.34
N MET A 712 9.94 -35.74 -21.32
CA MET A 712 10.43 -37.07 -21.03
C MET A 712 11.94 -37.24 -21.32
N ASP A 713 12.56 -36.23 -21.90
CA ASP A 713 13.98 -36.19 -22.22
C ASP A 713 14.54 -34.79 -22.22
N ASN A 714 15.86 -34.65 -22.38
CA ASN A 714 16.53 -33.35 -22.37
C ASN A 714 16.06 -32.45 -23.53
N ALA A 715 15.77 -32.99 -24.71
CA ALA A 715 15.36 -32.17 -25.85
C ALA A 715 14.00 -31.50 -25.63
N THR A 716 13.02 -32.28 -25.13
CA THR A 716 11.69 -31.76 -24.79
C THR A 716 11.73 -30.79 -23.59
N PHE A 717 12.60 -31.05 -22.59
CA PHE A 717 12.81 -30.12 -21.48
C PHE A 717 13.41 -28.80 -21.98
N ARG A 718 14.42 -28.83 -22.83
CA ARG A 718 15.00 -27.60 -23.43
C ARG A 718 13.96 -26.82 -24.22
N THR A 719 13.11 -27.50 -24.97
CA THR A 719 12.00 -26.89 -25.70
C THR A 719 11.05 -26.18 -24.72
N HIS A 720 10.69 -26.81 -23.58
CA HIS A 720 9.87 -26.22 -22.55
C HIS A 720 10.57 -25.02 -21.93
N ALA A 721 11.86 -25.13 -21.58
CA ALA A 721 12.63 -24.01 -21.00
C ALA A 721 12.65 -22.77 -21.93
N GLY A 722 12.84 -23.00 -23.23
CA GLY A 722 12.78 -21.92 -24.22
C GLY A 722 11.41 -21.24 -24.30
N LYS A 723 10.33 -22.03 -24.25
CA LYS A 723 8.95 -21.52 -24.21
C LYS A 723 8.69 -20.74 -22.93
N PHE A 724 9.06 -21.28 -21.77
CA PHE A 724 8.84 -20.64 -20.49
C PHE A 724 9.60 -19.33 -20.36
N LEU A 725 10.87 -19.30 -20.74
CA LEU A 725 11.72 -18.12 -20.70
C LEU A 725 11.53 -17.18 -21.90
N ASN A 726 10.71 -17.57 -22.88
CA ASN A 726 10.47 -16.84 -24.13
C ASN A 726 11.76 -16.40 -24.82
N LYS A 727 12.72 -17.34 -24.93
CA LYS A 727 14.00 -17.11 -25.60
C LYS A 727 14.59 -18.38 -26.19
N PRO A 728 15.50 -18.25 -27.20
CA PRO A 728 16.22 -19.39 -27.73
C PRO A 728 16.99 -20.15 -26.64
N VAL A 729 16.96 -21.46 -26.65
CA VAL A 729 17.61 -22.32 -25.65
C VAL A 729 19.12 -22.06 -25.55
N ALA A 730 19.78 -21.75 -26.67
CA ALA A 730 21.20 -21.44 -26.72
C ALA A 730 21.57 -20.16 -25.93
N GLN A 731 20.58 -19.30 -25.61
CA GLN A 731 20.76 -18.08 -24.83
C GLN A 731 20.47 -18.26 -23.35
N ILE A 732 20.04 -19.44 -22.92
CA ILE A 732 19.78 -19.75 -21.51
C ILE A 732 21.13 -20.10 -20.87
N ASN A 733 21.75 -19.16 -20.19
CA ASN A 733 23.11 -19.30 -19.62
C ASN A 733 23.20 -18.99 -18.11
N GLY A 734 22.09 -18.70 -17.48
CA GLY A 734 22.05 -18.36 -16.05
C GLY A 734 22.72 -17.03 -15.68
N ALA A 735 23.12 -16.22 -16.66
CA ALA A 735 23.73 -14.91 -16.42
C ALA A 735 22.74 -13.94 -15.76
N ASN A 736 21.45 -14.10 -16.06
CA ASN A 736 20.39 -13.38 -15.39
C ASN A 736 19.98 -14.13 -14.12
N LYS A 737 20.64 -13.80 -13.03
CA LYS A 737 20.38 -14.38 -11.69
C LYS A 737 19.14 -13.80 -11.03
N SER A 738 18.37 -12.94 -11.72
CA SER A 738 17.12 -12.44 -11.20
C SER A 738 16.20 -13.63 -10.89
N ALA A 739 15.87 -13.80 -9.63
CA ALA A 739 14.93 -14.80 -9.15
C ALA A 739 13.55 -14.68 -9.82
N ASP A 740 13.28 -13.53 -10.44
CA ASP A 740 11.97 -13.18 -10.99
C ASP A 740 11.60 -14.01 -12.22
N TYR A 741 12.55 -14.47 -13.00
CA TYR A 741 12.27 -15.13 -14.28
C TYR A 741 12.65 -16.61 -14.34
N GLY A 742 13.21 -17.17 -13.29
CA GLY A 742 13.55 -18.59 -13.23
C GLY A 742 14.73 -19.02 -14.11
N GLU A 743 15.40 -18.10 -14.81
CA GLU A 743 16.47 -18.46 -15.73
C GLU A 743 17.62 -19.21 -15.06
N GLY A 744 18.02 -18.78 -13.86
CA GLY A 744 19.07 -19.43 -13.09
C GLY A 744 18.74 -20.88 -12.73
N TRP A 745 17.47 -21.16 -12.42
CA TRP A 745 17.01 -22.52 -12.14
C TRP A 745 17.02 -23.37 -13.42
N TYR A 746 16.43 -22.87 -14.50
CA TYR A 746 16.42 -23.60 -15.77
C TYR A 746 17.82 -23.84 -16.31
N ALA A 747 18.72 -22.86 -16.22
CA ALA A 747 20.11 -23.04 -16.64
C ALA A 747 20.82 -24.15 -15.85
N SER A 748 20.58 -24.23 -14.52
CA SER A 748 21.16 -25.31 -13.71
C SER A 748 20.60 -26.70 -14.02
N TRP A 749 19.39 -26.77 -14.59
CA TRP A 749 18.73 -28.06 -14.91
C TRP A 749 18.91 -28.49 -16.36
N LEU A 750 19.32 -27.57 -17.28
CA LEU A 750 19.42 -27.88 -18.71
C LEU A 750 20.31 -29.10 -19.02
N GLU A 751 21.37 -29.34 -18.25
CA GLU A 751 22.27 -30.49 -18.44
C GLU A 751 21.91 -31.68 -17.56
N LEU A 752 21.07 -31.49 -16.56
CA LEU A 752 20.72 -32.51 -15.57
C LEU A 752 19.39 -33.22 -15.87
N TYR A 753 18.51 -32.58 -16.65
CA TYR A 753 17.20 -33.13 -16.95
C TYR A 753 17.30 -34.16 -18.07
N GLY A 754 16.81 -35.35 -17.81
CA GLY A 754 16.81 -36.45 -18.72
C GLY A 754 15.62 -37.41 -18.52
N PRO A 755 15.67 -38.63 -19.08
CA PRO A 755 14.57 -39.59 -18.92
C PRO A 755 14.22 -39.93 -17.48
N THR A 756 15.21 -39.96 -16.59
CA THR A 756 14.98 -40.21 -15.14
C THR A 756 14.10 -39.12 -14.52
N GLU A 757 14.35 -37.85 -14.83
CA GLU A 757 13.58 -36.75 -14.36
C GLU A 757 12.17 -36.75 -14.93
N GLY A 758 12.02 -37.02 -16.22
CA GLY A 758 10.73 -37.17 -16.87
C GLY A 758 9.89 -38.30 -16.27
N GLN A 759 10.49 -39.48 -16.07
CA GLN A 759 9.85 -40.63 -15.39
C GLN A 759 9.48 -40.30 -13.95
N GLY A 760 10.33 -39.54 -13.22
CA GLY A 760 10.03 -39.06 -11.88
C GLY A 760 8.79 -38.14 -11.84
N GLY A 761 8.66 -37.24 -12.81
CA GLY A 761 7.47 -36.40 -12.98
C GLY A 761 6.20 -37.20 -13.29
N GLN A 762 6.31 -38.18 -14.18
CA GLN A 762 5.23 -39.14 -14.51
C GLN A 762 4.80 -39.90 -13.25
N ALA A 763 5.74 -40.50 -12.53
CA ALA A 763 5.46 -41.28 -11.32
C ALA A 763 4.80 -40.45 -10.22
N ALA A 764 5.24 -39.18 -10.03
CA ALA A 764 4.63 -38.28 -9.04
C ALA A 764 3.16 -37.96 -9.39
N LEU A 765 2.87 -37.72 -10.67
CA LEU A 765 1.49 -37.48 -11.12
C LEU A 765 0.64 -38.74 -11.07
N ASP A 766 1.20 -39.92 -11.44
CA ASP A 766 0.52 -41.21 -11.29
C ASP A 766 0.18 -41.52 -9.84
N ALA A 767 1.05 -41.16 -8.88
CA ALA A 767 0.76 -41.33 -7.47
C ALA A 767 -0.47 -40.50 -7.04
N ILE A 768 -0.60 -39.26 -7.54
CA ILE A 768 -1.79 -38.42 -7.30
C ILE A 768 -3.03 -39.06 -7.94
N LEU A 769 -2.95 -39.47 -9.19
CA LEU A 769 -4.05 -40.10 -9.91
C LEU A 769 -4.51 -41.37 -9.21
N THR A 770 -3.60 -42.24 -8.84
CA THR A 770 -3.89 -43.50 -8.14
C THR A 770 -4.52 -43.27 -6.78
N LYS A 771 -4.01 -42.27 -6.04
CA LYS A 771 -4.52 -41.93 -4.71
C LYS A 771 -5.98 -41.48 -4.74
N TYR A 772 -6.34 -40.64 -5.69
CA TYR A 772 -7.66 -39.99 -5.70
C TYR A 772 -8.66 -40.62 -6.69
N PHE A 773 -8.17 -41.39 -7.64
CA PHE A 773 -8.95 -42.07 -8.66
C PHE A 773 -8.54 -43.55 -8.80
N PRO A 774 -8.64 -44.35 -7.71
CA PRO A 774 -8.15 -45.73 -7.72
C PRO A 774 -8.88 -46.63 -8.72
N SER A 775 -10.11 -46.28 -9.12
CA SER A 775 -10.89 -47.02 -10.13
C SER A 775 -10.77 -46.39 -11.53
N GLY A 776 -9.85 -45.46 -11.74
CA GLY A 776 -9.71 -44.73 -12.98
C GLY A 776 -10.66 -43.52 -13.07
N ARG A 777 -11.01 -43.13 -14.29
CA ARG A 777 -11.90 -41.99 -14.57
C ARG A 777 -13.29 -42.20 -13.95
N PRO A 778 -13.77 -41.30 -13.09
CA PRO A 778 -15.08 -41.45 -12.46
C PRO A 778 -16.26 -41.22 -13.41
#